data_e2713245e39d8a041c74220cf6b1f159
#
_entry.id   e2713245e39d8a041c74220cf6b1f159
#
_cell.length_a   1.000
_cell.length_b   1.000
_cell.length_c   1.000
_cell.angle_alpha   90.00
_cell.angle_beta   90.00
_cell.angle_gamma   90.00
#
_symmetry.space_group_name_H-M   'P 1'
#
loop_
_entity.id
_entity.type
_entity.pdbx_description
1 polymer ?
#
loop_
_entity_poly.entity_id
_entity_poly.type
_entity_poly.pdbx_seq_one_letter_code
_entity_poly.pdbx_strand_id
1 'polypeptide(L)'
;MAKDTEKLIRQLSLISYLMAERRPVTATEIRRDVEGYSDMTEDAFARRFYADRAELDALGIHLRVDKPADGFSEQENYSLAPEAFHLPAIAFSDTERAALQTALTLLDGEFAYAEPLRLALQQITWGRPSPLGSDSRQTIGLGITASAGGSELSARLAKVDTAIYRRKRIEFAYYTMQTGETAMRKVDPYHLLFEGGQWYLVGHAHERGAVRVFRLSRIRGKVAYSTKAEHDFQRPAAFDPRGYANRIPWQLGDPVGTGEVWVSDKIAWYVERQFGAYGATTAVEDGRIFRTEYAIPRLLVSWALRFGEDAHVVGPPELVEESRTRLDLIIERHRGEPFASASSGRTPSLADVEADGDGRSRGGDTSIRPERFARLVTLASVLIAAGRAERRVPMREVCDQLQISEQELREDISVLNVVNFGGGAYVIYAEVLPSGEIEVDPEPYSDTFDRPARLLPIEANALVAAIDLIGTHLAQGALASARKKIVAALGHDPVEEGLQVITPTAADEITRTVETAVHESRRLEIEYWAPNEDAFSERVIEPYALFNGQEAWYVAAVDPAKEDLRHFRLDRIKRATPLDQTFERREDLDPVADIGGWPRTGKVEGSRVAHVWISPEQARWAREERTVLAELEGGAVIVEWAYKGTAYLVREVLKEAGDAAVLEPADARGAVLAAAEGLLAPSA
;
A
#
# COMPACT_ATOMS: atom_id res chain seq x y z
N MET A 1 19.43 20.84 22.23
CA MET A 1 19.03 19.70 21.40
C MET A 1 17.51 19.55 21.44
N ALA A 2 16.88 19.10 20.36
CA ALA A 2 15.44 18.83 20.39
C ALA A 2 15.14 17.68 21.38
N LYS A 3 14.00 17.73 22.08
CA LYS A 3 13.59 16.71 23.07
C LYS A 3 13.63 15.28 22.53
N ASP A 4 13.39 15.11 21.22
CA ASP A 4 13.44 13.81 20.54
C ASP A 4 14.87 13.27 20.42
N THR A 5 15.87 14.15 20.25
CA THR A 5 17.29 13.78 20.17
C THR A 5 17.81 13.27 21.52
N GLU A 6 17.49 13.96 22.62
CA GLU A 6 17.86 13.51 23.98
C GLU A 6 17.26 12.14 24.32
N LYS A 7 16.05 11.90 23.85
CA LYS A 7 15.37 10.64 24.07
C LYS A 7 16.02 9.49 23.27
N LEU A 8 16.37 9.72 21.99
CA LEU A 8 17.09 8.75 21.16
C LEU A 8 18.43 8.38 21.77
N ILE A 9 19.23 9.37 22.20
CA ILE A 9 20.52 9.14 22.86
C ILE A 9 20.31 8.26 24.09
N ARG A 10 19.35 8.57 24.93
CA ARG A 10 19.08 7.81 26.16
C ARG A 10 18.65 6.37 25.88
N GLN A 11 17.77 6.13 24.88
CA GLN A 11 17.32 4.78 24.54
C GLN A 11 18.43 3.95 23.89
N LEU A 12 19.21 4.53 22.99
CA LEU A 12 20.37 3.84 22.39
C LEU A 12 21.44 3.55 23.42
N SER A 13 21.70 4.47 24.35
CA SER A 13 22.63 4.24 25.47
C SER A 13 22.15 3.16 26.43
N LEU A 14 20.83 3.10 26.69
CA LEU A 14 20.24 2.02 27.48
C LEU A 14 20.44 0.65 26.83
N ILE A 15 20.17 0.53 25.52
CA ILE A 15 20.39 -0.71 24.78
C ILE A 15 21.87 -1.08 24.83
N SER A 16 22.74 -0.14 24.50
CA SER A 16 24.18 -0.34 24.49
C SER A 16 24.71 -0.82 25.83
N TYR A 17 24.29 -0.18 26.91
CA TYR A 17 24.65 -0.56 28.29
C TYR A 17 24.17 -1.96 28.65
N LEU A 18 22.89 -2.28 28.39
CA LEU A 18 22.31 -3.59 28.72
C LEU A 18 22.93 -4.74 27.91
N MET A 19 23.37 -4.47 26.68
CA MET A 19 24.05 -5.47 25.85
C MET A 19 25.51 -5.67 26.23
N ALA A 20 26.18 -4.61 26.70
CA ALA A 20 27.55 -4.71 27.20
C ALA A 20 27.64 -5.44 28.54
N GLU A 21 26.63 -5.27 29.39
CA GLU A 21 26.55 -5.95 30.68
C GLU A 21 26.14 -7.41 30.54
N ARG A 22 27.01 -8.32 30.96
CA ARG A 22 26.74 -9.77 30.87
C ARG A 22 25.88 -10.33 31.99
N ARG A 23 25.44 -9.48 32.89
CA ARG A 23 24.57 -9.82 34.02
C ARG A 23 23.32 -8.92 34.03
N PRO A 24 22.22 -9.38 34.64
CA PRO A 24 21.10 -8.50 34.90
C PRO A 24 21.53 -7.33 35.80
N VAL A 25 21.06 -6.12 35.47
CA VAL A 25 21.39 -4.87 36.20
C VAL A 25 20.16 -4.29 36.85
N THR A 26 20.36 -3.57 37.94
CA THR A 26 19.29 -2.94 38.70
C THR A 26 18.91 -1.59 38.11
N ALA A 27 17.69 -1.12 38.39
CA ALA A 27 17.23 0.23 38.01
C ALA A 27 18.18 1.35 38.56
N THR A 28 18.78 1.13 39.70
CA THR A 28 19.75 2.07 40.31
C THR A 28 21.05 2.14 39.52
N GLU A 29 21.55 1.01 39.03
CA GLU A 29 22.74 0.97 38.16
C GLU A 29 22.43 1.65 36.82
N ILE A 30 21.28 1.34 36.20
CA ILE A 30 20.84 1.99 34.94
C ILE A 30 20.79 3.51 35.14
N ARG A 31 20.19 4.01 36.23
CA ARG A 31 20.12 5.43 36.49
C ARG A 31 21.50 6.08 36.63
N ARG A 32 22.44 5.40 37.28
CA ARG A 32 23.80 5.92 37.51
C ARG A 32 24.64 5.93 36.24
N ASP A 33 24.55 4.87 35.42
CA ASP A 33 25.54 4.57 34.40
C ASP A 33 25.08 4.90 32.96
N VAL A 34 23.76 5.04 32.75
CA VAL A 34 23.22 5.32 31.41
C VAL A 34 23.01 6.81 31.17
N GLU A 35 23.55 7.32 30.08
CA GLU A 35 23.43 8.71 29.67
C GLU A 35 21.96 9.16 29.57
N GLY A 36 21.70 10.35 30.07
CA GLY A 36 20.37 10.96 30.10
C GLY A 36 19.46 10.49 31.22
N TYR A 37 19.91 9.56 32.11
CA TYR A 37 19.23 9.22 33.35
C TYR A 37 19.97 9.73 34.60
N SER A 38 21.29 9.90 34.54
CA SER A 38 22.15 10.19 35.68
C SER A 38 21.75 11.45 36.46
N ASP A 39 21.26 12.47 35.78
CA ASP A 39 20.89 13.76 36.37
C ASP A 39 19.43 13.80 36.88
N MET A 40 18.68 12.68 36.77
CA MET A 40 17.28 12.63 37.16
C MET A 40 17.10 12.29 38.63
N THR A 41 16.09 12.90 39.28
CA THR A 41 15.60 12.42 40.58
C THR A 41 15.01 11.01 40.41
N GLU A 42 14.91 10.27 41.54
CA GLU A 42 14.41 8.88 41.51
C GLU A 42 13.01 8.77 40.90
N ASP A 43 12.10 9.65 41.30
CA ASP A 43 10.72 9.69 40.76
C ASP A 43 10.68 10.07 39.28
N ALA A 44 11.56 10.97 38.84
CA ALA A 44 11.64 11.36 37.43
C ALA A 44 12.22 10.23 36.59
N PHE A 45 13.26 9.56 37.10
CA PHE A 45 13.85 8.39 36.47
C PHE A 45 12.82 7.26 36.34
N ALA A 46 12.14 6.87 37.40
CA ALA A 46 11.16 5.79 37.38
C ALA A 46 10.09 5.99 36.27
N ARG A 47 9.52 7.21 36.22
CA ARG A 47 8.53 7.57 35.19
C ARG A 47 9.12 7.56 33.80
N ARG A 48 10.35 8.05 33.61
CA ARG A 48 11.00 8.14 32.32
C ARG A 48 11.44 6.78 31.85
N PHE A 49 12.06 5.98 32.69
CA PHE A 49 12.52 4.63 32.38
C PHE A 49 11.35 3.70 31.99
N TYR A 50 10.22 3.79 32.73
CA TYR A 50 9.00 3.06 32.38
C TYR A 50 8.50 3.43 30.96
N ALA A 51 8.48 4.74 30.65
CA ALA A 51 8.06 5.21 29.31
C ALA A 51 9.03 4.76 28.21
N ASP A 52 10.33 4.82 28.45
CA ASP A 52 11.35 4.39 27.49
C ASP A 52 11.29 2.86 27.25
N ARG A 53 11.07 2.06 28.31
CA ARG A 53 10.83 0.61 28.19
C ARG A 53 9.60 0.31 27.32
N ALA A 54 8.49 0.98 27.58
CA ALA A 54 7.26 0.77 26.80
C ALA A 54 7.45 1.14 25.32
N GLU A 55 8.31 2.11 25.02
CA GLU A 55 8.63 2.45 23.65
C GLU A 55 9.58 1.46 23.00
N LEU A 56 10.61 1.00 23.71
CA LEU A 56 11.49 -0.07 23.22
C LEU A 56 10.71 -1.37 22.95
N ASP A 57 9.78 -1.71 23.86
CA ASP A 57 8.86 -2.83 23.67
C ASP A 57 8.01 -2.66 22.41
N ALA A 58 7.52 -1.43 22.14
CA ALA A 58 6.80 -1.10 20.93
C ALA A 58 7.66 -1.19 19.64
N LEU A 59 8.96 -1.05 19.77
CA LEU A 59 9.93 -1.26 18.69
C LEU A 59 10.34 -2.75 18.56
N GLY A 60 9.74 -3.66 19.32
CA GLY A 60 10.08 -5.08 19.33
C GLY A 60 11.33 -5.42 20.14
N ILE A 61 11.86 -4.48 20.92
CA ILE A 61 13.04 -4.66 21.78
C ILE A 61 12.55 -4.93 23.22
N HIS A 62 12.45 -6.21 23.56
CA HIS A 62 11.90 -6.65 24.84
C HIS A 62 13.01 -6.80 25.86
N LEU A 63 12.99 -5.95 26.88
CA LEU A 63 13.86 -6.09 28.04
C LEU A 63 13.34 -7.21 28.94
N ARG A 64 14.23 -8.16 29.22
CA ARG A 64 13.93 -9.19 30.22
C ARG A 64 13.97 -8.60 31.61
N VAL A 65 12.94 -8.88 32.39
CA VAL A 65 12.80 -8.44 33.78
C VAL A 65 12.79 -9.67 34.67
N ASP A 66 13.83 -9.79 35.48
CA ASP A 66 13.96 -10.87 36.44
C ASP A 66 13.71 -10.31 37.85
N LYS A 67 12.79 -10.93 38.59
CA LYS A 67 12.61 -10.65 40.03
C LYS A 67 13.47 -11.62 40.82
N PRO A 68 14.20 -11.12 41.84
CA PRO A 68 15.01 -12.00 42.69
C PRO A 68 14.14 -13.09 43.32
N ALA A 69 14.66 -14.31 43.35
CA ALA A 69 13.95 -15.50 43.86
C ALA A 69 13.81 -15.53 45.39
N ASP A 70 14.43 -14.59 46.08
CA ASP A 70 14.45 -14.49 47.53
C ASP A 70 13.13 -14.01 48.15
N GLY A 71 12.20 -13.49 47.34
CA GLY A 71 10.87 -13.06 47.76
C GLY A 71 10.82 -11.84 48.69
N PHE A 72 11.98 -11.31 49.07
CA PHE A 72 12.13 -10.18 50.00
C PHE A 72 12.55 -8.88 49.33
N SER A 73 13.03 -8.93 48.08
CA SER A 73 13.46 -7.78 47.32
C SER A 73 12.40 -7.40 46.29
N GLU A 74 11.87 -6.17 46.39
CA GLU A 74 11.03 -5.58 45.35
C GLU A 74 11.83 -5.12 44.11
N GLN A 75 13.15 -5.33 44.16
CA GLN A 75 14.08 -4.87 43.13
C GLN A 75 14.00 -5.72 41.86
N GLU A 76 13.60 -5.09 40.77
CA GLU A 76 13.64 -5.70 39.44
C GLU A 76 15.05 -5.59 38.83
N ASN A 77 15.51 -6.64 38.18
CA ASN A 77 16.73 -6.67 37.40
C ASN A 77 16.42 -6.74 35.92
N TYR A 78 17.16 -6.00 35.12
CA TYR A 78 16.94 -5.83 33.70
C TYR A 78 18.12 -6.37 32.90
N SER A 79 17.81 -7.04 31.79
CA SER A 79 18.81 -7.51 30.83
C SER A 79 18.27 -7.46 29.41
N LEU A 80 19.17 -7.38 28.45
CA LEU A 80 18.87 -7.50 27.05
C LEU A 80 19.83 -8.55 26.43
N ALA A 81 19.28 -9.68 26.05
CA ALA A 81 20.07 -10.71 25.38
C ALA A 81 20.44 -10.24 23.97
N PRO A 82 21.70 -10.41 23.52
CA PRO A 82 22.11 -10.03 22.17
C PRO A 82 21.22 -10.64 21.09
N GLU A 83 20.76 -11.88 21.28
CA GLU A 83 19.85 -12.58 20.36
C GLU A 83 18.46 -11.94 20.27
N ALA A 84 18.06 -11.18 21.25
CA ALA A 84 16.80 -10.44 21.25
C ALA A 84 16.91 -9.12 20.46
N PHE A 85 18.12 -8.61 20.30
CA PHE A 85 18.38 -7.36 19.58
C PHE A 85 18.90 -7.59 18.16
N HIS A 86 19.72 -8.62 17.91
CA HIS A 86 20.31 -8.88 16.60
C HIS A 86 19.43 -9.80 15.76
N LEU A 87 19.38 -9.50 14.46
CA LEU A 87 18.76 -10.37 13.48
C LEU A 87 19.60 -11.64 13.29
N PRO A 88 19.00 -12.85 13.34
CA PRO A 88 19.70 -14.07 12.94
C PRO A 88 20.22 -13.94 11.51
N ALA A 89 21.40 -14.46 11.24
CA ALA A 89 21.98 -14.44 9.91
C ALA A 89 21.09 -15.20 8.92
N ILE A 90 20.57 -14.50 7.89
CA ILE A 90 19.76 -15.10 6.83
C ILE A 90 20.64 -15.34 5.61
N ALA A 91 20.81 -16.62 5.22
CA ALA A 91 21.57 -17.00 4.05
C ALA A 91 20.69 -16.90 2.78
N PHE A 92 20.67 -15.74 2.15
CA PHE A 92 20.04 -15.56 0.83
C PHE A 92 20.95 -16.03 -0.29
N SER A 93 20.38 -16.69 -1.29
CA SER A 93 21.04 -16.93 -2.58
C SER A 93 21.16 -15.62 -3.38
N ASP A 94 22.00 -15.61 -4.43
CA ASP A 94 22.13 -14.45 -5.29
C ASP A 94 20.81 -14.11 -6.01
N THR A 95 20.05 -15.13 -6.42
CA THR A 95 18.72 -14.98 -7.02
C THR A 95 17.70 -14.39 -6.06
N GLU A 96 17.70 -14.81 -4.79
CA GLU A 96 16.81 -14.23 -3.77
C GLU A 96 17.16 -12.76 -3.49
N ARG A 97 18.46 -12.43 -3.40
CA ARG A 97 18.92 -11.04 -3.23
C ARG A 97 18.55 -10.16 -4.41
N ALA A 98 18.76 -10.65 -5.64
CA ALA A 98 18.36 -9.94 -6.84
C ALA A 98 16.86 -9.67 -6.88
N ALA A 99 16.05 -10.67 -6.52
CA ALA A 99 14.61 -10.55 -6.45
C ALA A 99 14.15 -9.52 -5.39
N LEU A 100 14.76 -9.54 -4.20
CA LEU A 100 14.48 -8.57 -3.14
C LEU A 100 14.87 -7.14 -3.55
N GLN A 101 16.03 -6.97 -4.21
CA GLN A 101 16.48 -5.68 -4.71
C GLN A 101 15.57 -5.16 -5.83
N THR A 102 15.15 -6.04 -6.74
CA THR A 102 14.17 -5.71 -7.79
C THR A 102 12.85 -5.26 -7.14
N ALA A 103 12.40 -5.96 -6.10
CA ALA A 103 11.20 -5.59 -5.36
C ALA A 103 11.31 -4.17 -4.77
N LEU A 104 12.45 -3.82 -4.18
CA LEU A 104 12.68 -2.46 -3.68
C LEU A 104 12.62 -1.42 -4.81
N THR A 105 13.33 -1.67 -5.91
CA THR A 105 13.38 -0.73 -7.04
C THR A 105 11.98 -0.48 -7.64
N LEU A 106 11.14 -1.52 -7.67
CA LEU A 106 9.77 -1.44 -8.18
C LEU A 106 8.82 -0.69 -7.25
N LEU A 107 9.11 -0.66 -5.95
CA LEU A 107 8.27 -0.03 -4.93
C LEU A 107 8.79 1.35 -4.49
N ASP A 108 9.97 1.75 -4.99
CA ASP A 108 10.60 3.02 -4.56
C ASP A 108 9.75 4.23 -4.98
N GLY A 109 9.52 5.11 -4.01
CA GLY A 109 8.84 6.39 -4.19
C GLY A 109 7.33 6.41 -3.96
N GLU A 110 6.61 5.29 -4.06
CA GLU A 110 5.15 5.28 -3.99
C GLU A 110 4.56 4.30 -2.95
N PHE A 111 5.39 3.41 -2.42
CA PHE A 111 4.95 2.46 -1.40
C PHE A 111 4.99 3.11 -0.01
N ALA A 112 3.88 3.01 0.73
CA ALA A 112 3.77 3.65 2.05
C ALA A 112 4.80 3.16 3.09
N TYR A 113 5.38 1.97 2.87
CA TYR A 113 6.48 1.40 3.65
C TYR A 113 7.84 1.52 2.96
N ALA A 114 8.04 2.41 1.99
CA ALA A 114 9.27 2.49 1.21
C ALA A 114 10.52 2.70 2.10
N GLU A 115 10.45 3.59 3.09
CA GLU A 115 11.57 3.82 4.03
C GLU A 115 11.82 2.61 4.94
N PRO A 116 10.83 2.03 5.66
CA PRO A 116 11.02 0.80 6.42
C PRO A 116 11.51 -0.38 5.56
N LEU A 117 11.00 -0.54 4.34
CA LEU A 117 11.43 -1.57 3.41
C LEU A 117 12.90 -1.43 3.03
N ARG A 118 13.35 -0.21 2.74
CA ARG A 118 14.75 0.09 2.41
C ARG A 118 15.69 -0.23 3.57
N LEU A 119 15.31 0.18 4.79
CA LEU A 119 16.08 -0.12 5.99
C LEU A 119 16.14 -1.63 6.24
N ALA A 120 15.02 -2.33 6.12
CA ALA A 120 14.95 -3.79 6.24
C ALA A 120 15.89 -4.49 5.25
N LEU A 121 15.86 -4.09 3.97
CA LEU A 121 16.73 -4.68 2.94
C LEU A 121 18.20 -4.42 3.20
N GLN A 122 18.57 -3.24 3.68
CA GLN A 122 19.94 -2.96 4.07
C GLN A 122 20.41 -3.85 5.21
N GLN A 123 19.57 -4.09 6.20
CA GLN A 123 19.90 -4.96 7.32
C GLN A 123 20.08 -6.42 6.88
N ILE A 124 19.18 -6.96 6.06
CA ILE A 124 19.23 -8.37 5.63
C ILE A 124 20.28 -8.66 4.53
N THR A 125 20.71 -7.63 3.78
CA THR A 125 21.76 -7.76 2.75
C THR A 125 23.13 -7.32 3.25
N TRP A 126 23.27 -7.06 4.51
CA TRP A 126 24.44 -6.52 5.17
C TRP A 126 25.80 -7.12 4.72
N GLY A 127 26.75 -6.24 4.45
CA GLY A 127 28.14 -6.61 4.14
C GLY A 127 28.34 -7.30 2.78
N ARG A 128 27.33 -7.31 1.92
CA ARG A 128 27.42 -7.93 0.59
C ARG A 128 27.11 -6.90 -0.51
N PRO A 129 27.84 -6.93 -1.65
CA PRO A 129 27.54 -6.04 -2.76
C PRO A 129 26.15 -6.32 -3.34
N SER A 130 25.50 -5.28 -3.86
CA SER A 130 24.23 -5.43 -4.60
C SER A 130 24.44 -6.37 -5.79
N PRO A 131 23.59 -7.37 -6.00
CA PRO A 131 23.67 -8.28 -7.13
C PRO A 131 23.23 -7.63 -8.45
N LEU A 132 22.59 -6.46 -8.40
CA LEU A 132 22.20 -5.70 -9.59
C LEU A 132 23.36 -4.78 -9.97
N GLY A 133 23.99 -5.04 -11.11
CA GLY A 133 24.88 -4.08 -11.75
C GLY A 133 24.10 -2.84 -12.20
N SER A 134 24.81 -1.74 -12.47
CA SER A 134 24.24 -0.46 -12.93
C SER A 134 23.42 -0.53 -14.24
N ASP A 135 23.44 -1.67 -14.93
CA ASP A 135 22.83 -1.91 -16.24
C ASP A 135 21.59 -2.81 -16.23
N SER A 136 21.01 -3.13 -15.05
CA SER A 136 19.78 -3.93 -15.01
C SER A 136 18.61 -3.11 -15.53
N ARG A 137 18.23 -3.34 -16.80
CA ARG A 137 17.02 -2.76 -17.40
C ARG A 137 15.79 -3.26 -16.66
N GLN A 138 14.95 -2.36 -16.21
CA GLN A 138 13.68 -2.70 -15.58
C GLN A 138 12.75 -3.36 -16.61
N THR A 139 12.46 -4.65 -16.41
CA THR A 139 11.49 -5.40 -17.22
C THR A 139 10.09 -5.43 -16.58
N ILE A 140 9.98 -4.97 -15.33
CA ILE A 140 8.73 -4.93 -14.57
C ILE A 140 8.60 -3.54 -13.95
N GLY A 141 7.50 -2.87 -14.23
CA GLY A 141 7.14 -1.59 -13.63
C GLY A 141 5.89 -1.75 -12.77
N LEU A 142 5.90 -1.23 -11.55
CA LEU A 142 4.72 -1.11 -10.72
C LEU A 142 4.25 0.33 -10.73
N GLY A 143 3.17 0.60 -11.47
CA GLY A 143 2.43 1.86 -11.35
C GLY A 143 1.59 1.87 -10.09
N ILE A 144 2.24 1.77 -8.93
CA ILE A 144 1.57 2.00 -7.64
C ILE A 144 1.49 3.51 -7.49
N THR A 145 0.40 4.08 -7.97
CA THR A 145 0.14 5.48 -7.70
C THR A 145 0.01 5.68 -6.20
N ALA A 146 0.92 6.49 -5.65
CA ALA A 146 0.77 7.02 -4.30
C ALA A 146 -0.63 7.61 -4.18
N SER A 147 -1.39 7.14 -3.22
CA SER A 147 -2.54 7.90 -2.76
C SER A 147 -2.03 9.31 -2.47
N ALA A 148 -2.70 10.32 -3.00
CA ALA A 148 -2.40 11.71 -2.69
C ALA A 148 -2.40 11.90 -1.15
N GLY A 149 -1.23 11.86 -0.52
CA GLY A 149 -1.11 11.82 0.94
C GLY A 149 0.32 11.65 1.45
N GLY A 150 1.27 11.25 0.59
CA GLY A 150 2.71 11.23 0.89
C GLY A 150 3.10 10.85 2.33
N SER A 151 3.87 11.71 2.98
CA SER A 151 4.40 11.51 4.34
C SER A 151 3.30 11.39 5.42
N GLU A 152 2.12 11.98 5.20
CA GLU A 152 1.00 11.94 6.15
C GLU A 152 0.34 10.56 6.20
N LEU A 153 0.18 9.91 5.04
CA LEU A 153 -0.34 8.55 4.95
C LEU A 153 0.64 7.56 5.61
N SER A 154 1.94 7.70 5.33
CA SER A 154 2.98 6.88 5.95
C SER A 154 2.99 7.01 7.48
N ALA A 155 2.86 8.23 8.01
CA ALA A 155 2.78 8.46 9.45
C ALA A 155 1.52 7.84 10.07
N ARG A 156 0.36 7.92 9.39
CA ARG A 156 -0.88 7.26 9.84
C ARG A 156 -0.74 5.74 9.82
N LEU A 157 -0.16 5.19 8.76
CA LEU A 157 0.06 3.76 8.61
C LEU A 157 0.97 3.23 9.72
N ALA A 158 2.11 3.87 9.96
CA ALA A 158 3.04 3.50 11.02
C ALA A 158 2.38 3.54 12.41
N LYS A 159 1.54 4.56 12.66
CA LYS A 159 0.83 4.69 13.93
C LYS A 159 -0.23 3.60 14.11
N VAL A 160 -0.97 3.24 13.06
CA VAL A 160 -1.96 2.16 13.08
C VAL A 160 -1.28 0.81 13.24
N ASP A 161 -0.20 0.56 12.50
CA ASP A 161 0.58 -0.67 12.58
C ASP A 161 1.10 -0.92 14.00
N THR A 162 1.75 0.10 14.59
CA THR A 162 2.18 0.08 15.99
C THR A 162 1.01 -0.16 16.95
N ALA A 163 -0.16 0.42 16.67
CA ALA A 163 -1.35 0.23 17.51
C ALA A 163 -1.87 -1.21 17.46
N ILE A 164 -1.82 -1.87 16.31
CA ILE A 164 -2.18 -3.29 16.15
C ILE A 164 -1.23 -4.16 16.96
N TYR A 165 0.07 -3.98 16.78
CA TYR A 165 1.10 -4.73 17.49
C TYR A 165 0.97 -4.59 19.01
N ARG A 166 0.82 -3.35 19.51
CA ARG A 166 0.65 -3.04 20.94
C ARG A 166 -0.76 -3.27 21.47
N ARG A 167 -1.71 -3.65 20.62
CA ARG A 167 -3.15 -3.76 20.96
C ARG A 167 -3.69 -2.49 21.59
N LYS A 168 -3.30 -1.33 21.05
CA LYS A 168 -3.72 -0.01 21.50
C LYS A 168 -4.98 0.43 20.79
N ARG A 169 -5.96 0.88 21.55
CA ARG A 169 -7.15 1.54 21.01
C ARG A 169 -6.77 2.90 20.44
N ILE A 170 -7.26 3.19 19.24
CA ILE A 170 -6.99 4.45 18.54
C ILE A 170 -8.23 5.29 18.35
N GLU A 171 -8.00 6.60 18.23
CA GLU A 171 -9.01 7.60 17.90
C GLU A 171 -8.52 8.45 16.73
N PHE A 172 -9.41 8.72 15.78
CA PHE A 172 -9.13 9.55 14.62
C PHE A 172 -10.41 10.17 14.06
N ALA A 173 -10.27 11.32 13.41
CA ALA A 173 -11.34 11.91 12.62
C ALA A 173 -11.45 11.19 11.27
N TYR A 174 -12.62 10.73 10.91
CA TYR A 174 -12.85 9.95 9.68
C TYR A 174 -13.91 10.60 8.80
N TYR A 175 -13.53 10.85 7.56
CA TYR A 175 -14.43 11.37 6.54
C TYR A 175 -15.23 10.23 5.92
N THR A 176 -16.56 10.27 6.10
CA THR A 176 -17.49 9.28 5.56
C THR A 176 -18.03 9.75 4.23
N MET A 177 -17.66 9.11 3.13
CA MET A 177 -18.05 9.49 1.77
C MET A 177 -19.58 9.53 1.57
N GLN A 178 -20.31 8.59 2.19
CA GLN A 178 -21.77 8.52 2.03
C GLN A 178 -22.49 9.72 2.64
N THR A 179 -22.07 10.19 3.82
CA THR A 179 -22.73 11.31 4.51
C THR A 179 -22.00 12.64 4.28
N GLY A 180 -20.76 12.63 3.82
CA GLY A 180 -19.91 13.81 3.69
C GLY A 180 -19.48 14.43 5.01
N GLU A 181 -19.65 13.69 6.11
CA GLU A 181 -19.36 14.18 7.45
C GLU A 181 -18.02 13.64 7.93
N THR A 182 -17.31 14.47 8.67
CA THR A 182 -16.13 14.04 9.42
C THR A 182 -16.54 13.85 10.86
N ALA A 183 -16.39 12.62 11.37
CA ALA A 183 -16.71 12.29 12.75
C ALA A 183 -15.55 11.53 13.40
N MET A 184 -15.39 11.75 14.71
CA MET A 184 -14.43 10.98 15.49
C MET A 184 -14.81 9.51 15.52
N ARG A 185 -13.82 8.64 15.34
CA ARG A 185 -13.95 7.19 15.44
C ARG A 185 -13.02 6.68 16.52
N LYS A 186 -13.53 5.77 17.34
CA LYS A 186 -12.77 5.06 18.36
C LYS A 186 -12.73 3.58 17.96
N VAL A 187 -11.56 3.07 17.67
CA VAL A 187 -11.40 1.77 17.03
C VAL A 187 -10.36 0.93 17.78
N ASP A 188 -10.69 -0.34 18.00
CA ASP A 188 -9.73 -1.38 18.33
C ASP A 188 -9.18 -1.94 17.02
N PRO A 189 -7.95 -1.59 16.60
CA PRO A 189 -7.40 -1.97 15.31
C PRO A 189 -6.99 -3.45 15.33
N TYR A 190 -7.51 -4.24 14.40
CA TYR A 190 -7.23 -5.67 14.34
C TYR A 190 -6.27 -6.05 13.21
N HIS A 191 -6.38 -5.37 12.07
CA HIS A 191 -5.66 -5.78 10.88
C HIS A 191 -5.54 -4.65 9.86
N LEU A 192 -4.42 -4.62 9.11
CA LEU A 192 -4.20 -3.76 7.95
C LEU A 192 -4.33 -4.58 6.66
N LEU A 193 -5.06 -4.04 5.71
CA LEU A 193 -5.21 -4.61 4.37
C LEU A 193 -4.69 -3.63 3.33
N PHE A 194 -3.92 -4.13 2.38
CA PHE A 194 -3.59 -3.39 1.16
C PHE A 194 -4.29 -4.04 -0.03
N GLU A 195 -5.18 -3.31 -0.67
CA GLU A 195 -5.98 -3.80 -1.79
C GLU A 195 -6.26 -2.68 -2.79
N GLY A 196 -6.09 -2.96 -4.08
CA GLY A 196 -6.36 -1.98 -5.14
C GLY A 196 -5.58 -0.67 -5.00
N GLY A 197 -4.32 -0.72 -4.55
CA GLY A 197 -3.48 0.45 -4.33
C GLY A 197 -3.84 1.28 -3.09
N GLN A 198 -4.72 0.78 -2.21
CA GLN A 198 -5.20 1.50 -1.04
C GLN A 198 -5.00 0.71 0.25
N TRP A 199 -4.73 1.43 1.33
CA TRP A 199 -4.64 0.88 2.67
C TRP A 199 -5.96 0.97 3.41
N TYR A 200 -6.33 -0.13 4.06
CA TYR A 200 -7.53 -0.24 4.87
C TYR A 200 -7.19 -0.77 6.26
N LEU A 201 -7.80 -0.18 7.27
CA LEU A 201 -7.79 -0.66 8.63
C LEU A 201 -9.08 -1.45 8.88
N VAL A 202 -8.96 -2.68 9.32
CA VAL A 202 -10.07 -3.48 9.85
C VAL A 202 -10.01 -3.44 11.37
N GLY A 203 -11.11 -3.07 12.02
CA GLY A 203 -11.13 -2.96 13.47
C GLY A 203 -12.54 -2.82 14.03
N HIS A 204 -12.69 -3.04 15.34
CA HIS A 204 -13.96 -2.89 16.04
C HIS A 204 -14.23 -1.40 16.32
N ALA A 205 -15.24 -0.88 15.66
CA ALA A 205 -15.72 0.51 15.85
C ALA A 205 -16.65 0.59 17.05
N HIS A 206 -16.26 1.30 18.10
CA HIS A 206 -17.03 1.39 19.36
C HIS A 206 -18.40 2.07 19.16
N GLU A 207 -18.48 3.07 18.28
CA GLU A 207 -19.72 3.81 17.99
C GLU A 207 -20.78 2.94 17.27
N ARG A 208 -20.33 1.83 16.67
CA ARG A 208 -21.19 0.90 15.93
C ARG A 208 -21.32 -0.46 16.57
N GLY A 209 -20.50 -0.76 17.59
CA GLY A 209 -20.47 -2.08 18.23
C GLY A 209 -20.10 -3.23 17.28
N ALA A 210 -19.43 -2.96 16.16
CA ALA A 210 -19.15 -3.93 15.11
C ALA A 210 -17.79 -3.70 14.45
N VAL A 211 -17.25 -4.77 13.84
CA VAL A 211 -16.03 -4.65 13.01
C VAL A 211 -16.36 -3.87 11.74
N ARG A 212 -15.51 -2.91 11.41
CA ARG A 212 -15.62 -2.04 10.25
C ARG A 212 -14.29 -1.92 9.52
N VAL A 213 -14.37 -1.52 8.25
CA VAL A 213 -13.22 -1.28 7.39
C VAL A 213 -13.10 0.22 7.14
N PHE A 214 -11.93 0.77 7.39
CA PHE A 214 -11.63 2.20 7.25
C PHE A 214 -10.49 2.40 6.26
N ARG A 215 -10.73 3.13 5.18
CA ARG A 215 -9.67 3.50 4.22
C ARG A 215 -8.77 4.57 4.86
N LEU A 216 -7.46 4.33 4.94
CA LEU A 216 -6.53 5.21 5.66
C LEU A 216 -6.45 6.62 5.07
N SER A 217 -6.57 6.76 3.75
CA SER A 217 -6.56 8.07 3.07
C SER A 217 -7.76 8.97 3.45
N ARG A 218 -8.82 8.40 4.06
CA ARG A 218 -10.00 9.14 4.54
C ARG A 218 -9.91 9.55 6.01
N ILE A 219 -8.86 9.18 6.69
CA ILE A 219 -8.54 9.70 8.02
C ILE A 219 -8.11 11.16 7.85
N ARG A 220 -8.64 12.05 8.66
CA ARG A 220 -8.29 13.46 8.70
C ARG A 220 -7.46 13.77 9.95
N GLY A 221 -6.37 14.52 9.78
CA GLY A 221 -5.45 14.81 10.87
C GLY A 221 -4.69 13.58 11.38
N LYS A 222 -4.31 13.61 12.65
CA LYS A 222 -3.46 12.60 13.29
C LYS A 222 -4.28 11.47 13.91
N VAL A 223 -3.72 10.26 13.91
CA VAL A 223 -4.21 9.13 14.69
C VAL A 223 -3.62 9.24 16.11
N ALA A 224 -4.46 9.14 17.13
CA ALA A 224 -4.06 9.20 18.54
C ALA A 224 -4.40 7.92 19.29
N TYR A 225 -3.66 7.58 20.33
CA TYR A 225 -4.07 6.52 21.25
C TYR A 225 -5.17 7.02 22.19
N SER A 226 -6.22 6.20 22.36
CA SER A 226 -7.36 6.53 23.21
C SER A 226 -7.01 6.49 24.71
N THR A 227 -6.03 5.69 25.10
CA THR A 227 -5.62 5.49 26.50
C THR A 227 -4.11 5.52 26.65
N LYS A 228 -3.63 5.66 27.89
CA LYS A 228 -2.21 5.52 28.24
C LYS A 228 -1.84 4.08 28.62
N ALA A 229 -2.83 3.22 28.92
CA ALA A 229 -2.61 1.82 29.29
C ALA A 229 -2.08 1.01 28.10
N GLU A 230 -1.37 -0.07 28.35
CA GLU A 230 -0.99 -1.05 27.32
C GLU A 230 -2.07 -2.13 27.19
N HIS A 231 -2.18 -2.73 25.97
CA HIS A 231 -3.12 -3.80 25.70
C HIS A 231 -4.59 -3.45 26.03
N ASP A 232 -5.11 -2.38 25.40
CA ASP A 232 -6.47 -1.88 25.59
C ASP A 232 -7.57 -2.88 25.20
N PHE A 233 -7.26 -3.85 24.34
CA PHE A 233 -8.21 -4.82 23.81
C PHE A 233 -7.55 -6.18 23.53
N GLN A 234 -8.40 -7.20 23.35
CA GLN A 234 -7.97 -8.50 22.82
C GLN A 234 -8.63 -8.72 21.46
N ARG A 235 -7.84 -9.12 20.45
CA ARG A 235 -8.38 -9.51 19.16
C ARG A 235 -9.19 -10.81 19.33
N PRO A 236 -10.45 -10.87 18.87
CA PRO A 236 -11.24 -12.09 18.97
C PRO A 236 -10.54 -13.27 18.28
N ALA A 237 -10.51 -14.44 18.93
CA ALA A 237 -9.87 -15.64 18.37
C ALA A 237 -10.53 -16.11 17.04
N ALA A 238 -11.81 -15.79 16.86
CA ALA A 238 -12.56 -16.09 15.65
C ALA A 238 -12.42 -15.02 14.54
N PHE A 239 -11.60 -13.98 14.75
CA PHE A 239 -11.40 -12.95 13.73
C PHE A 239 -10.57 -13.53 12.59
N ASP A 240 -11.18 -13.62 11.40
CA ASP A 240 -10.50 -13.97 10.16
C ASP A 240 -10.42 -12.73 9.27
N PRO A 241 -9.22 -12.16 9.05
CA PRO A 241 -9.03 -11.01 8.17
C PRO A 241 -9.43 -11.30 6.72
N ARG A 242 -9.36 -12.56 6.27
CA ARG A 242 -9.72 -12.97 4.91
C ARG A 242 -11.18 -12.66 4.59
N GLY A 243 -12.07 -12.74 5.58
CA GLY A 243 -13.48 -12.38 5.43
C GLY A 243 -13.73 -10.91 5.13
N TYR A 244 -12.72 -10.04 5.31
CA TYR A 244 -12.77 -8.60 5.00
C TYR A 244 -11.97 -8.23 3.76
N ALA A 245 -11.07 -9.12 3.34
CA ALA A 245 -10.08 -8.93 2.31
C ALA A 245 -10.59 -9.25 0.89
N ASN A 246 -11.43 -10.24 0.75
CA ASN A 246 -11.94 -10.73 -0.54
C ASN A 246 -13.42 -10.35 -0.72
N ARG A 247 -13.79 -9.11 -0.42
CA ARG A 247 -15.16 -8.64 -0.65
C ARG A 247 -15.19 -7.63 -1.78
N ILE A 248 -15.93 -7.97 -2.79
CA ILE A 248 -16.20 -7.07 -3.88
C ILE A 248 -17.24 -5.99 -3.45
N PRO A 249 -17.27 -4.78 -4.06
CA PRO A 249 -18.08 -3.67 -3.59
C PRO A 249 -19.54 -4.01 -3.28
N TRP A 250 -20.19 -4.86 -4.05
CA TRP A 250 -21.59 -5.23 -3.79
C TRP A 250 -21.79 -6.19 -2.58
N GLN A 251 -20.71 -6.82 -2.07
CA GLN A 251 -20.72 -7.69 -0.90
C GLN A 251 -20.36 -6.96 0.40
N LEU A 252 -20.08 -5.64 0.36
CA LEU A 252 -19.70 -4.87 1.53
C LEU A 252 -20.90 -4.55 2.41
N GLY A 253 -21.04 -5.26 3.51
CA GLY A 253 -22.14 -5.14 4.47
C GLY A 253 -22.71 -6.49 4.89
N ASP A 254 -23.87 -6.46 5.53
CA ASP A 254 -24.61 -7.67 5.86
C ASP A 254 -25.33 -8.16 4.60
N PRO A 255 -25.22 -9.45 4.23
CA PRO A 255 -25.85 -9.97 3.03
C PRO A 255 -27.37 -9.79 3.07
N VAL A 256 -27.94 -9.25 1.99
CA VAL A 256 -29.39 -9.08 1.81
C VAL A 256 -30.00 -10.28 1.08
N GLY A 257 -29.21 -10.91 0.20
CA GLY A 257 -29.66 -12.06 -0.58
C GLY A 257 -28.60 -12.57 -1.54
N THR A 258 -29.00 -13.52 -2.37
CA THR A 258 -28.18 -14.03 -3.49
C THR A 258 -28.73 -13.48 -4.80
N GLY A 259 -27.90 -12.78 -5.54
CA GLY A 259 -28.22 -12.26 -6.87
C GLY A 259 -27.88 -13.26 -7.96
N GLU A 260 -28.66 -13.28 -8.99
CA GLU A 260 -28.48 -14.08 -10.20
C GLU A 260 -28.34 -13.14 -11.40
N VAL A 261 -27.19 -13.23 -12.08
CA VAL A 261 -26.90 -12.44 -13.27
C VAL A 261 -26.59 -13.38 -14.42
N TRP A 262 -27.39 -13.28 -15.48
CA TRP A 262 -27.07 -13.96 -16.73
C TRP A 262 -25.88 -13.26 -17.41
N VAL A 263 -24.97 -14.04 -17.97
CA VAL A 263 -23.82 -13.57 -18.73
C VAL A 263 -23.68 -14.38 -20.01
N SER A 264 -23.38 -13.71 -21.12
CA SER A 264 -23.19 -14.36 -22.41
C SER A 264 -21.93 -15.24 -22.42
N ASP A 265 -21.88 -16.27 -23.26
CA ASP A 265 -20.68 -17.11 -23.44
C ASP A 265 -19.47 -16.31 -23.91
N LYS A 266 -19.67 -15.16 -24.53
CA LYS A 266 -18.64 -14.24 -24.96
C LYS A 266 -17.81 -13.70 -23.80
N ILE A 267 -18.44 -13.38 -22.66
CA ILE A 267 -17.78 -12.82 -21.49
C ILE A 267 -17.69 -13.79 -20.30
N ALA A 268 -18.29 -14.97 -20.40
CA ALA A 268 -18.36 -15.96 -19.32
C ALA A 268 -16.97 -16.31 -18.78
N TRP A 269 -15.97 -16.53 -19.64
CA TRP A 269 -14.59 -16.79 -19.27
C TRP A 269 -13.99 -15.65 -18.42
N TYR A 270 -14.35 -14.40 -18.76
CA TYR A 270 -13.89 -13.21 -18.03
C TYR A 270 -14.53 -13.15 -16.63
N VAL A 271 -15.84 -13.40 -16.57
CA VAL A 271 -16.56 -13.41 -15.29
C VAL A 271 -16.05 -14.51 -14.38
N GLU A 272 -15.84 -15.73 -14.91
CA GLU A 272 -15.28 -16.85 -14.15
C GLU A 272 -13.89 -16.54 -13.61
N ARG A 273 -13.03 -15.99 -14.45
CA ARG A 273 -11.65 -15.68 -14.10
C ARG A 273 -11.54 -14.54 -13.09
N GLN A 274 -12.31 -13.46 -13.27
CA GLN A 274 -12.18 -12.26 -12.44
C GLN A 274 -13.08 -12.28 -11.20
N PHE A 275 -14.23 -12.95 -11.29
CA PHE A 275 -15.26 -12.89 -10.24
C PHE A 275 -15.60 -14.26 -9.64
N GLY A 276 -14.95 -15.32 -10.08
CA GLY A 276 -15.18 -16.67 -9.57
C GLY A 276 -14.89 -16.85 -8.08
N ALA A 277 -14.05 -15.99 -7.49
CA ALA A 277 -13.81 -15.95 -6.05
C ALA A 277 -15.01 -15.38 -5.25
N TYR A 278 -15.93 -14.65 -5.90
CA TYR A 278 -17.04 -13.92 -5.28
C TYR A 278 -18.39 -14.56 -5.55
N GLY A 279 -18.43 -15.62 -6.34
CA GLY A 279 -19.66 -16.32 -6.72
C GLY A 279 -19.38 -17.56 -7.55
N ALA A 280 -20.44 -18.19 -8.01
CA ALA A 280 -20.35 -19.39 -8.86
C ALA A 280 -21.11 -19.21 -10.14
N THR A 281 -20.57 -19.73 -11.24
CA THR A 281 -21.23 -19.79 -12.54
C THR A 281 -21.85 -21.14 -12.79
N THR A 282 -23.04 -21.15 -13.40
CA THR A 282 -23.75 -22.37 -13.84
C THR A 282 -24.14 -22.19 -15.29
N ALA A 283 -23.81 -23.18 -16.15
CA ALA A 283 -24.18 -23.15 -17.57
C ALA A 283 -25.70 -23.23 -17.75
N VAL A 284 -26.22 -22.45 -18.68
CA VAL A 284 -27.61 -22.47 -19.18
C VAL A 284 -27.58 -22.56 -20.71
N GLU A 285 -28.74 -22.61 -21.38
CA GLU A 285 -28.85 -22.91 -22.83
C GLU A 285 -28.07 -21.92 -23.71
N ASP A 286 -28.03 -20.64 -23.31
CA ASP A 286 -27.46 -19.51 -24.12
C ASP A 286 -26.53 -18.62 -23.32
N GLY A 287 -25.79 -19.20 -22.35
CA GLY A 287 -24.86 -18.43 -21.53
C GLY A 287 -24.62 -19.07 -20.19
N ARG A 288 -24.41 -18.28 -19.17
CA ARG A 288 -24.20 -18.73 -17.80
C ARG A 288 -24.92 -17.83 -16.79
N ILE A 289 -25.34 -18.43 -15.69
CA ILE A 289 -25.84 -17.68 -14.53
C ILE A 289 -24.72 -17.55 -13.51
N PHE A 290 -24.31 -16.33 -13.23
CA PHE A 290 -23.41 -16.00 -12.13
C PHE A 290 -24.23 -15.71 -10.88
N ARG A 291 -24.03 -16.53 -9.81
CA ARG A 291 -24.68 -16.39 -8.51
C ARG A 291 -23.70 -15.82 -7.52
N THR A 292 -24.08 -14.73 -6.85
CA THR A 292 -23.25 -14.06 -5.86
C THR A 292 -24.10 -13.51 -4.71
N GLU A 293 -23.58 -13.57 -3.48
CA GLU A 293 -24.21 -12.84 -2.38
C GLU A 293 -24.08 -11.33 -2.59
N TYR A 294 -25.08 -10.56 -2.16
CA TYR A 294 -25.00 -9.10 -2.22
C TYR A 294 -25.56 -8.46 -0.94
N ALA A 295 -24.93 -7.36 -0.56
CA ALA A 295 -25.35 -6.45 0.51
C ALA A 295 -25.86 -5.12 -0.05
N ILE A 296 -25.39 -4.72 -1.25
CA ILE A 296 -25.74 -3.44 -1.88
C ILE A 296 -26.29 -3.73 -3.29
N PRO A 297 -27.62 -3.80 -3.45
CA PRO A 297 -28.27 -4.13 -4.73
C PRO A 297 -27.78 -3.28 -5.89
N ARG A 298 -27.74 -1.94 -5.71
CA ARG A 298 -27.30 -1.00 -6.71
C ARG A 298 -25.92 -1.33 -7.29
N LEU A 299 -24.95 -1.75 -6.46
CA LEU A 299 -23.61 -2.01 -6.93
C LEU A 299 -23.51 -3.32 -7.75
N LEU A 300 -24.35 -4.32 -7.45
CA LEU A 300 -24.43 -5.52 -8.28
C LEU A 300 -25.11 -5.22 -9.62
N VAL A 301 -26.16 -4.42 -9.62
CA VAL A 301 -26.80 -3.91 -10.85
C VAL A 301 -25.80 -3.11 -11.68
N SER A 302 -25.08 -2.16 -11.08
CA SER A 302 -24.02 -1.38 -11.71
C SER A 302 -22.96 -2.26 -12.36
N TRP A 303 -22.57 -3.34 -11.67
CA TRP A 303 -21.62 -4.32 -12.21
C TRP A 303 -22.18 -5.06 -13.43
N ALA A 304 -23.45 -5.45 -13.42
CA ALA A 304 -24.07 -6.10 -14.58
C ALA A 304 -24.19 -5.13 -15.77
N LEU A 305 -24.72 -3.93 -15.56
CA LEU A 305 -24.92 -2.92 -16.60
C LEU A 305 -23.63 -2.51 -17.33
N ARG A 306 -22.47 -2.63 -16.69
CA ARG A 306 -21.18 -2.34 -17.35
C ARG A 306 -20.85 -3.21 -18.56
N PHE A 307 -21.51 -4.37 -18.68
CA PHE A 307 -21.31 -5.31 -19.79
C PHE A 307 -22.33 -5.10 -20.92
N GLY A 308 -23.26 -4.17 -20.76
CA GLY A 308 -24.31 -3.93 -21.75
C GLY A 308 -25.18 -5.17 -21.97
N GLU A 309 -25.41 -5.54 -23.24
CA GLU A 309 -26.21 -6.71 -23.61
C GLU A 309 -25.62 -8.07 -23.21
N ASP A 310 -24.33 -8.12 -22.89
CA ASP A 310 -23.65 -9.34 -22.47
C ASP A 310 -23.93 -9.75 -21.03
N ALA A 311 -24.62 -8.92 -20.21
CA ALA A 311 -25.05 -9.31 -18.88
C ALA A 311 -26.33 -8.58 -18.44
N HIS A 312 -27.23 -9.31 -17.76
CA HIS A 312 -28.41 -8.74 -17.13
C HIS A 312 -28.85 -9.51 -15.88
N VAL A 313 -29.51 -8.80 -14.99
CA VAL A 313 -30.02 -9.39 -13.74
C VAL A 313 -31.24 -10.25 -14.04
N VAL A 314 -31.27 -11.49 -13.58
CA VAL A 314 -32.38 -12.42 -13.77
C VAL A 314 -33.10 -12.79 -12.47
N GLY A 315 -32.49 -12.52 -11.33
CA GLY A 315 -33.08 -12.79 -10.03
C GLY A 315 -32.26 -12.24 -8.86
N PRO A 316 -32.88 -12.12 -7.68
CA PRO A 316 -34.29 -12.26 -7.36
C PRO A 316 -35.17 -11.08 -7.89
N PRO A 317 -36.50 -11.18 -7.79
CA PRO A 317 -37.41 -10.14 -8.35
C PRO A 317 -37.10 -8.71 -7.91
N GLU A 318 -36.71 -8.50 -6.68
CA GLU A 318 -36.35 -7.20 -6.11
C GLU A 318 -35.11 -6.59 -6.79
N LEU A 319 -34.15 -7.44 -7.15
CA LEU A 319 -32.93 -7.03 -7.85
C LEU A 319 -33.21 -6.73 -9.33
N VAL A 320 -34.13 -7.49 -9.95
CA VAL A 320 -34.60 -7.22 -11.32
C VAL A 320 -35.32 -5.87 -11.38
N GLU A 321 -36.17 -5.56 -10.40
CA GLU A 321 -36.87 -4.28 -10.31
C GLU A 321 -35.89 -3.11 -10.06
N GLU A 322 -34.89 -3.30 -9.21
CA GLU A 322 -33.81 -2.31 -9.04
C GLU A 322 -33.08 -2.08 -10.37
N SER A 323 -32.75 -3.12 -11.14
CA SER A 323 -32.12 -3.00 -12.45
C SER A 323 -33.00 -2.20 -13.43
N ARG A 324 -34.30 -2.48 -13.46
CA ARG A 324 -35.26 -1.74 -14.30
C ARG A 324 -35.32 -0.26 -13.89
N THR A 325 -35.46 0.02 -12.59
CA THR A 325 -35.48 1.38 -12.05
C THR A 325 -34.22 2.17 -12.44
N ARG A 326 -33.06 1.53 -12.43
CA ARG A 326 -31.82 2.19 -12.83
C ARG A 326 -31.75 2.48 -14.33
N LEU A 327 -32.21 1.56 -15.14
CA LEU A 327 -32.30 1.77 -16.61
C LEU A 327 -33.28 2.89 -16.95
N ASP A 328 -34.48 2.90 -16.32
CA ASP A 328 -35.46 3.98 -16.50
C ASP A 328 -34.88 5.34 -16.13
N LEU A 329 -34.09 5.42 -15.06
CA LEU A 329 -33.41 6.63 -14.65
C LEU A 329 -32.34 7.08 -15.65
N ILE A 330 -31.60 6.15 -16.25
CA ILE A 330 -30.63 6.45 -17.32
C ILE A 330 -31.37 7.03 -18.53
N ILE A 331 -32.46 6.40 -18.94
CA ILE A 331 -33.29 6.82 -20.09
C ILE A 331 -33.85 8.21 -19.84
N GLU A 332 -34.47 8.45 -18.69
CA GLU A 332 -35.05 9.75 -18.32
C GLU A 332 -34.01 10.87 -18.39
N ARG A 333 -32.80 10.63 -17.84
CA ARG A 333 -31.72 11.63 -17.83
C ARG A 333 -31.08 11.88 -19.19
N HIS A 334 -31.21 10.96 -20.14
CA HIS A 334 -30.67 11.13 -21.49
C HIS A 334 -31.74 11.53 -22.55
N ARG A 335 -33.01 11.41 -22.22
CA ARG A 335 -34.10 11.78 -23.15
C ARG A 335 -34.28 13.28 -23.24
N GLY A 336 -34.55 13.79 -24.43
CA GLY A 336 -34.78 15.23 -24.68
C GLY A 336 -33.48 16.08 -24.59
N GLU A 337 -33.67 17.39 -24.36
CA GLU A 337 -32.56 18.33 -24.24
C GLU A 337 -31.78 18.11 -22.93
N PRO A 338 -30.46 18.41 -22.90
CA PRO A 338 -29.69 18.34 -21.66
C PRO A 338 -30.31 19.23 -20.56
N PHE A 339 -30.58 18.63 -19.40
CA PHE A 339 -31.20 19.31 -18.26
C PHE A 339 -30.21 20.22 -17.49
N ALA A 340 -28.92 20.17 -17.79
CA ALA A 340 -27.86 21.02 -17.25
C ALA A 340 -26.86 21.37 -18.35
N SER A 341 -26.35 22.59 -18.31
CA SER A 341 -25.25 23.04 -19.17
C SER A 341 -24.11 23.56 -18.31
N ALA A 342 -22.88 23.46 -18.82
CA ALA A 342 -21.72 24.07 -18.17
C ALA A 342 -21.80 25.57 -18.29
N SER A 343 -22.56 26.25 -17.40
CA SER A 343 -22.45 27.69 -17.24
C SER A 343 -21.15 27.98 -16.49
N SER A 344 -20.43 29.02 -16.94
CA SER A 344 -19.14 29.47 -16.41
C SER A 344 -19.24 29.88 -14.92
N GLY A 345 -19.37 28.92 -14.05
CA GLY A 345 -19.24 29.03 -12.60
C GLY A 345 -17.77 28.89 -12.21
N ARG A 346 -17.33 29.74 -11.32
CA ARG A 346 -15.98 29.82 -10.77
C ARG A 346 -15.53 28.42 -10.31
N THR A 347 -14.46 27.90 -10.89
CA THR A 347 -13.82 26.66 -10.45
C THR A 347 -13.23 26.90 -9.06
N PRO A 348 -13.65 26.16 -8.00
CA PRO A 348 -12.95 26.23 -6.72
C PRO A 348 -11.56 25.65 -6.92
N SER A 349 -10.53 26.42 -6.57
CA SER A 349 -9.16 25.92 -6.51
C SER A 349 -9.04 24.99 -5.30
N LEU A 350 -8.28 23.90 -5.46
CA LEU A 350 -7.88 23.00 -4.35
C LEU A 350 -7.21 23.75 -3.18
N ALA A 351 -6.73 24.97 -3.41
CA ALA A 351 -6.16 25.86 -2.39
C ALA A 351 -7.21 26.44 -1.41
N ASP A 352 -8.48 26.45 -1.76
CA ASP A 352 -9.54 27.07 -0.90
C ASP A 352 -10.05 26.11 0.21
N VAL A 353 -9.64 24.82 0.17
CA VAL A 353 -10.06 23.80 1.15
C VAL A 353 -9.06 23.63 2.30
N GLU A 354 -7.84 24.15 2.16
CA GLU A 354 -6.77 24.01 3.18
C GLU A 354 -6.73 25.16 4.21
N ALA A 355 -7.56 26.18 4.09
CA ALA A 355 -7.41 27.43 4.87
C ALA A 355 -8.11 27.45 6.24
N ASP A 356 -8.81 26.38 6.65
CA ASP A 356 -9.60 26.41 7.92
C ASP A 356 -9.11 25.37 8.95
N GLY A 357 -7.81 25.35 9.21
CA GLY A 357 -7.15 24.40 10.13
C GLY A 357 -6.14 25.01 11.08
N ASP A 358 -6.26 26.31 11.46
CA ASP A 358 -5.41 26.88 12.51
C ASP A 358 -5.93 26.57 13.91
N GLY A 359 -5.81 25.29 14.28
CA GLY A 359 -6.03 24.79 15.64
C GLY A 359 -4.69 24.63 16.35
N ARG A 360 -4.33 25.56 17.21
CA ARG A 360 -3.17 25.54 18.09
C ARG A 360 -2.99 24.18 18.73
N SER A 361 -2.01 23.42 18.22
CA SER A 361 -1.54 22.16 18.80
C SER A 361 -0.90 22.43 20.15
N ARG A 362 -1.62 22.14 21.23
CA ARG A 362 -1.03 21.98 22.57
C ARG A 362 -0.53 20.56 22.73
N GLY A 363 0.78 20.42 22.89
CA GLY A 363 1.43 19.18 23.32
C GLY A 363 1.80 18.28 22.13
N GLY A 364 2.99 18.49 21.58
CA GLY A 364 3.58 17.57 20.62
C GLY A 364 3.68 16.16 21.22
N ASP A 365 3.19 15.19 20.48
CA ASP A 365 3.43 13.78 20.73
C ASP A 365 4.95 13.58 20.59
N THR A 366 5.65 13.32 21.71
CA THR A 366 7.12 13.13 21.78
C THR A 366 7.50 11.67 21.55
N SER A 367 6.64 10.87 20.88
CA SER A 367 7.02 9.53 20.50
C SER A 367 8.06 9.58 19.37
N ILE A 368 9.12 8.79 19.49
CA ILE A 368 10.13 8.64 18.46
C ILE A 368 9.48 8.00 17.24
N ARG A 369 9.82 8.53 16.06
CA ARG A 369 9.45 7.86 14.81
C ARG A 369 10.25 6.56 14.73
N PRO A 370 9.61 5.39 14.61
CA PRO A 370 10.31 4.10 14.52
C PRO A 370 11.38 4.10 13.43
N GLU A 371 11.12 4.77 12.32
CA GLU A 371 12.02 4.86 11.17
C GLU A 371 13.34 5.55 11.53
N ARG A 372 13.30 6.63 12.32
CA ARG A 372 14.54 7.33 12.74
C ARG A 372 15.38 6.48 13.69
N PHE A 373 14.75 5.72 14.57
CA PHE A 373 15.46 4.77 15.43
C PHE A 373 16.15 3.68 14.63
N ALA A 374 15.44 3.02 13.71
CA ALA A 374 15.96 2.00 12.80
C ALA A 374 17.13 2.55 11.96
N ARG A 375 16.97 3.74 11.42
CA ARG A 375 18.00 4.42 10.62
C ARG A 375 19.29 4.65 11.43
N LEU A 376 19.17 5.13 12.67
CA LEU A 376 20.35 5.34 13.53
C LEU A 376 21.08 4.04 13.84
N VAL A 377 20.37 2.96 14.13
CA VAL A 377 20.98 1.63 14.36
C VAL A 377 21.67 1.12 13.09
N THR A 378 21.03 1.25 11.94
CA THR A 378 21.61 0.87 10.65
C THR A 378 22.85 1.70 10.32
N LEU A 379 22.76 3.02 10.51
CA LEU A 379 23.90 3.94 10.30
C LEU A 379 25.08 3.58 11.22
N ALA A 380 24.83 3.31 12.51
CA ALA A 380 25.87 2.89 13.44
C ALA A 380 26.60 1.65 12.92
N SER A 381 25.85 0.65 12.47
CA SER A 381 26.45 -0.57 11.94
C SER A 381 27.29 -0.33 10.67
N VAL A 382 26.80 0.53 9.74
CA VAL A 382 27.57 0.91 8.54
C VAL A 382 28.88 1.59 8.89
N LEU A 383 28.82 2.53 9.82
CA LEU A 383 30.00 3.30 10.23
C LEU A 383 31.01 2.43 10.99
N ILE A 384 30.54 1.55 11.88
CA ILE A 384 31.41 0.62 12.63
C ILE A 384 32.12 -0.35 11.69
N ALA A 385 31.37 -0.91 10.71
CA ALA A 385 32.00 -1.81 9.73
C ALA A 385 33.05 -1.09 8.89
N ALA A 386 32.84 0.15 8.53
CA ALA A 386 33.82 0.97 7.80
C ALA A 386 35.05 1.28 8.66
N GLY A 387 34.86 1.70 9.92
CA GLY A 387 35.96 1.97 10.86
C GLY A 387 36.82 0.75 11.11
N ARG A 388 36.24 -0.44 11.33
CA ARG A 388 36.98 -1.70 11.50
C ARG A 388 37.76 -2.12 10.26
N ALA A 389 37.27 -1.75 9.07
CA ALA A 389 37.98 -1.95 7.82
C ALA A 389 39.01 -0.85 7.52
N GLU A 390 39.21 0.11 8.42
CA GLU A 390 40.03 1.31 8.25
C GLU A 390 39.70 2.09 6.96
N ARG A 391 38.41 2.05 6.56
CA ARG A 391 37.92 2.65 5.32
C ARG A 391 37.11 3.92 5.61
N ARG A 392 37.49 5.03 4.97
CA ARG A 392 36.66 6.22 4.93
C ARG A 392 35.47 6.01 3.99
N VAL A 393 34.32 6.51 4.35
CA VAL A 393 33.09 6.36 3.58
C VAL A 393 32.66 7.72 3.01
N PRO A 394 32.47 7.85 1.69
CA PRO A 394 31.94 9.08 1.13
C PRO A 394 30.55 9.39 1.70
N MET A 395 30.36 10.61 2.19
CA MET A 395 29.09 11.05 2.78
C MET A 395 27.91 10.86 1.80
N ARG A 396 28.14 11.10 0.49
CA ARG A 396 27.14 10.91 -0.55
C ARG A 396 26.69 9.45 -0.66
N GLU A 397 27.61 8.49 -0.56
CA GLU A 397 27.30 7.05 -0.59
C GLU A 397 26.31 6.69 0.52
N VAL A 398 26.52 7.21 1.73
CA VAL A 398 25.63 6.99 2.87
C VAL A 398 24.30 7.70 2.68
N CYS A 399 24.31 8.93 2.20
CA CYS A 399 23.07 9.68 1.90
C CYS A 399 22.23 8.98 0.84
N ASP A 400 22.86 8.49 -0.23
CA ASP A 400 22.17 7.76 -1.31
C ASP A 400 21.63 6.40 -0.82
N GLN A 401 22.40 5.70 0.02
CA GLN A 401 21.97 4.44 0.63
C GLN A 401 20.77 4.62 1.55
N LEU A 402 20.81 5.60 2.45
CA LEU A 402 19.77 5.84 3.43
C LEU A 402 18.66 6.78 2.91
N GLN A 403 18.85 7.37 1.71
CA GLN A 403 17.94 8.35 1.10
C GLN A 403 17.62 9.51 2.05
N ILE A 404 18.68 10.07 2.65
CA ILE A 404 18.62 11.20 3.57
C ILE A 404 19.47 12.37 3.05
N SER A 405 19.14 13.56 3.52
CA SER A 405 19.96 14.74 3.24
C SER A 405 21.29 14.72 3.99
N GLU A 406 22.27 15.45 3.49
CA GLU A 406 23.55 15.64 4.20
C GLU A 406 23.38 16.24 5.60
N GLN A 407 22.37 17.09 5.77
CA GLN A 407 22.06 17.68 7.07
C GLN A 407 21.53 16.63 8.05
N GLU A 408 20.59 15.80 7.63
CA GLU A 408 20.06 14.71 8.46
C GLU A 408 21.17 13.73 8.84
N LEU A 409 22.06 13.39 7.90
CA LEU A 409 23.19 12.52 8.20
C LEU A 409 24.13 13.11 9.24
N ARG A 410 24.46 14.41 9.17
CA ARG A 410 25.27 15.10 10.19
C ARG A 410 24.58 15.12 11.55
N GLU A 411 23.27 15.35 11.59
CA GLU A 411 22.48 15.30 12.83
C GLU A 411 22.49 13.89 13.43
N ASP A 412 22.33 12.85 12.62
CA ASP A 412 22.32 11.46 13.05
C ASP A 412 23.72 11.01 13.55
N ILE A 413 24.80 11.41 12.87
CA ILE A 413 26.18 11.19 13.35
C ILE A 413 26.39 11.89 14.70
N SER A 414 25.90 13.12 14.86
CA SER A 414 26.00 13.84 16.14
C SER A 414 25.26 13.13 17.26
N VAL A 415 24.14 12.45 16.98
CA VAL A 415 23.42 11.62 17.95
C VAL A 415 24.26 10.41 18.33
N LEU A 416 24.80 9.69 17.36
CA LEU A 416 25.59 8.48 17.59
C LEU A 416 26.87 8.75 18.38
N ASN A 417 27.52 9.89 18.16
CA ASN A 417 28.72 10.30 18.90
C ASN A 417 28.49 10.58 20.41
N VAL A 418 27.24 10.69 20.83
CA VAL A 418 26.86 10.86 22.25
C VAL A 418 26.37 9.57 22.91
N VAL A 419 26.01 8.55 22.11
CA VAL A 419 25.58 7.25 22.62
C VAL A 419 26.75 6.56 23.33
N ASN A 420 26.53 6.11 24.56
CA ASN A 420 27.57 5.48 25.38
C ASN A 420 27.12 4.17 26.06
N PHE A 421 28.10 3.40 26.61
CA PHE A 421 27.86 2.15 27.34
C PHE A 421 27.65 2.32 28.83
N GLY A 422 27.69 3.52 29.33
CA GLY A 422 27.86 3.81 30.75
C GLY A 422 29.30 4.17 31.08
N GLY A 423 29.46 5.00 32.14
CA GLY A 423 30.77 5.48 32.55
C GLY A 423 31.48 6.41 31.56
N GLY A 424 30.77 6.93 30.56
CA GLY A 424 31.30 7.91 29.59
C GLY A 424 32.06 7.32 28.40
N ALA A 425 32.05 6.00 28.18
CA ALA A 425 32.66 5.38 27.04
C ALA A 425 31.70 5.39 25.83
N TYR A 426 32.10 5.99 24.73
CA TYR A 426 31.29 6.11 23.51
C TYR A 426 31.23 4.80 22.72
N VAL A 427 30.13 4.59 22.00
CA VAL A 427 29.94 3.42 21.12
C VAL A 427 30.76 3.57 19.85
N ILE A 428 30.72 4.75 19.26
CA ILE A 428 31.48 5.14 18.07
C ILE A 428 31.83 6.62 18.16
N TYR A 429 32.88 7.01 17.44
CA TYR A 429 33.13 8.40 17.14
C TYR A 429 33.31 8.53 15.62
N ALA A 430 32.47 9.36 14.99
CA ALA A 430 32.53 9.58 13.55
C ALA A 430 32.61 11.09 13.26
N GLU A 431 33.49 11.46 12.33
CA GLU A 431 33.71 12.83 11.90
C GLU A 431 33.56 12.96 10.39
N VAL A 432 32.81 13.97 9.95
CA VAL A 432 32.72 14.32 8.54
C VAL A 432 33.85 15.28 8.21
N LEU A 433 34.79 14.78 7.43
CA LEU A 433 35.99 15.54 7.00
C LEU A 433 35.61 16.63 5.99
N PRO A 434 36.46 17.67 5.82
CA PRO A 434 36.30 18.69 4.76
C PRO A 434 36.26 18.10 3.35
N SER A 435 36.85 16.91 3.13
CA SER A 435 36.80 16.17 1.86
C SER A 435 35.40 15.65 1.50
N GLY A 436 34.46 15.65 2.45
CA GLY A 436 33.16 15.02 2.30
C GLY A 436 33.17 13.53 2.57
N GLU A 437 34.24 13.00 3.18
CA GLU A 437 34.34 11.63 3.65
C GLU A 437 34.07 11.57 5.15
N ILE A 438 33.58 10.42 5.61
CA ILE A 438 33.35 10.14 7.02
C ILE A 438 34.50 9.25 7.51
N GLU A 439 35.20 9.70 8.52
CA GLU A 439 36.21 8.94 9.25
C GLU A 439 35.57 8.43 10.55
N VAL A 440 35.81 7.16 10.88
CA VAL A 440 35.15 6.51 12.03
C VAL A 440 36.22 5.87 12.90
N ASP A 441 36.19 6.21 14.17
CA ASP A 441 36.93 5.53 15.22
C ASP A 441 36.01 4.55 15.96
N PRO A 442 36.16 3.23 15.73
CA PRO A 442 35.29 2.21 16.32
C PRO A 442 35.75 1.74 17.69
N GLU A 443 36.82 2.30 18.28
CA GLU A 443 37.40 1.81 19.54
C GLU A 443 36.53 2.07 20.77
N PRO A 444 36.69 1.22 21.74
CA PRO A 444 36.90 -0.24 21.73
C PRO A 444 35.60 -1.01 21.88
N TYR A 445 34.44 -0.37 21.75
CA TYR A 445 33.18 -0.84 22.32
C TYR A 445 32.06 -0.99 21.29
N SER A 446 32.39 -1.07 20.02
CA SER A 446 31.41 -1.14 18.92
C SER A 446 30.72 -2.49 18.75
N ASP A 447 30.99 -3.49 19.59
CA ASP A 447 30.44 -4.84 19.45
C ASP A 447 28.90 -4.88 19.56
N THR A 448 28.31 -3.88 20.21
CA THR A 448 26.86 -3.79 20.38
C THR A 448 26.10 -3.56 19.07
N PHE A 449 26.69 -2.80 18.14
CA PHE A 449 26.07 -2.46 16.87
C PHE A 449 26.85 -3.00 15.66
N ASP A 450 27.76 -3.95 15.84
CA ASP A 450 28.57 -4.53 14.78
C ASP A 450 27.81 -5.49 13.85
N ARG A 451 26.62 -5.88 14.27
CA ARG A 451 25.72 -6.74 13.52
C ARG A 451 24.40 -6.00 13.25
N PRO A 452 23.71 -6.33 12.15
CA PRO A 452 22.42 -5.77 11.89
C PRO A 452 21.46 -6.04 13.07
N ALA A 453 20.77 -5.02 13.50
CA ALA A 453 19.73 -5.16 14.50
C ALA A 453 18.60 -6.07 13.98
N ARG A 454 17.82 -6.63 14.90
CA ARG A 454 16.60 -7.34 14.54
C ARG A 454 15.66 -6.37 13.81
N LEU A 455 15.01 -6.85 12.76
CA LEU A 455 14.00 -6.03 12.06
C LEU A 455 12.94 -5.56 13.05
N LEU A 456 12.66 -4.27 13.01
CA LEU A 456 11.51 -3.73 13.72
C LEU A 456 10.21 -4.30 13.15
N PRO A 457 9.11 -4.39 13.93
CA PRO A 457 7.83 -4.88 13.41
C PRO A 457 7.40 -4.19 12.12
N ILE A 458 7.58 -2.87 12.02
CA ILE A 458 7.25 -2.11 10.81
C ILE A 458 8.13 -2.46 9.61
N GLU A 459 9.41 -2.76 9.83
CA GLU A 459 10.34 -3.19 8.78
C GLU A 459 10.04 -4.59 8.30
N ALA A 460 9.72 -5.50 9.21
CA ALA A 460 9.30 -6.86 8.91
C ALA A 460 8.00 -6.88 8.11
N ASN A 461 7.01 -6.08 8.54
CA ASN A 461 5.74 -5.91 7.84
C ASN A 461 5.95 -5.31 6.44
N ALA A 462 6.81 -4.30 6.31
CA ALA A 462 7.14 -3.68 5.03
C ALA A 462 7.76 -4.69 4.05
N LEU A 463 8.71 -5.50 4.55
CA LEU A 463 9.41 -6.48 3.73
C LEU A 463 8.47 -7.61 3.28
N VAL A 464 7.68 -8.16 4.19
CA VAL A 464 6.69 -9.21 3.86
C VAL A 464 5.60 -8.65 2.94
N ALA A 465 5.09 -7.44 3.20
CA ALA A 465 4.12 -6.78 2.34
C ALA A 465 4.65 -6.54 0.92
N ALA A 466 5.91 -6.11 0.80
CA ALA A 466 6.57 -5.93 -0.49
C ALA A 466 6.71 -7.26 -1.25
N ILE A 467 7.13 -8.32 -0.57
CA ILE A 467 7.24 -9.65 -1.17
C ILE A 467 5.87 -10.17 -1.60
N ASP A 468 4.85 -10.04 -0.75
CA ASP A 468 3.50 -10.52 -1.05
C ASP A 468 2.85 -9.71 -2.17
N LEU A 469 3.16 -8.41 -2.30
CA LEU A 469 2.71 -7.55 -3.39
C LEU A 469 3.31 -7.94 -4.74
N ILE A 470 4.59 -8.34 -4.74
CA ILE A 470 5.36 -8.60 -5.96
C ILE A 470 5.52 -10.10 -6.22
N GLY A 471 5.51 -10.90 -5.17
CA GLY A 471 5.92 -12.32 -5.21
C GLY A 471 5.06 -13.22 -6.08
N THR A 472 3.84 -12.79 -6.43
CA THR A 472 2.99 -13.48 -7.41
C THR A 472 3.40 -13.18 -8.86
N HIS A 473 4.30 -12.22 -9.08
CA HIS A 473 4.61 -11.63 -10.38
C HIS A 473 6.08 -11.72 -10.78
N LEU A 474 6.96 -12.09 -9.84
CA LEU A 474 8.37 -12.36 -10.17
C LEU A 474 8.61 -13.87 -10.26
N ALA A 475 9.28 -14.26 -11.35
CA ALA A 475 9.53 -15.66 -11.67
C ALA A 475 10.09 -16.49 -10.51
N GLN A 476 9.46 -17.63 -10.30
CA GLN A 476 10.11 -18.82 -9.80
C GLN A 476 10.56 -18.88 -8.33
N GLY A 477 9.65 -18.65 -7.40
CA GLY A 477 9.89 -19.10 -6.03
C GLY A 477 11.02 -18.42 -5.25
N ALA A 478 11.83 -17.55 -5.87
CA ALA A 478 12.91 -16.85 -5.20
C ALA A 478 12.40 -15.92 -4.10
N LEU A 479 11.37 -15.13 -4.38
CA LEU A 479 10.73 -14.30 -3.36
C LEU A 479 9.97 -15.13 -2.33
N ALA A 480 9.29 -16.18 -2.73
CA ALA A 480 8.62 -17.10 -1.80
C ALA A 480 9.64 -17.80 -0.89
N SER A 481 10.79 -18.22 -1.42
CA SER A 481 11.90 -18.78 -0.64
C SER A 481 12.48 -17.73 0.30
N ALA A 482 12.72 -16.51 -0.16
CA ALA A 482 13.20 -15.40 0.66
C ALA A 482 12.20 -15.08 1.79
N ARG A 483 10.90 -14.99 1.49
CA ARG A 483 9.83 -14.80 2.48
C ARG A 483 9.87 -15.86 3.58
N LYS A 484 9.96 -17.14 3.20
CA LYS A 484 10.04 -18.24 4.16
C LYS A 484 11.24 -18.11 5.08
N LYS A 485 12.39 -17.71 4.57
CA LYS A 485 13.61 -17.49 5.37
C LYS A 485 13.46 -16.30 6.31
N ILE A 486 12.83 -15.21 5.85
CA ILE A 486 12.56 -14.00 6.66
C ILE A 486 11.60 -14.35 7.80
N VAL A 487 10.46 -14.98 7.50
CA VAL A 487 9.49 -15.42 8.51
C VAL A 487 10.13 -16.37 9.54
N ALA A 488 10.97 -17.31 9.09
CA ALA A 488 11.68 -18.20 9.99
C ALA A 488 12.68 -17.46 10.90
N ALA A 489 13.35 -16.41 10.40
CA ALA A 489 14.27 -15.59 11.19
C ALA A 489 13.54 -14.67 12.18
N LEU A 490 12.35 -14.19 11.82
CA LEU A 490 11.50 -13.40 12.70
C LEU A 490 10.88 -14.25 13.81
N GLY A 491 10.64 -15.54 13.56
CA GLY A 491 9.97 -16.46 14.46
C GLY A 491 8.44 -16.40 14.44
N HIS A 492 7.87 -15.53 13.62
CA HIS A 492 6.43 -15.35 13.40
C HIS A 492 6.15 -14.84 11.98
N ASP A 493 4.94 -15.03 11.49
CA ASP A 493 4.51 -14.44 10.21
C ASP A 493 3.76 -13.12 10.46
N PRO A 494 4.25 -11.96 9.99
CA PRO A 494 3.58 -10.68 10.15
C PRO A 494 2.13 -10.67 9.63
N VAL A 495 1.81 -11.51 8.65
CA VAL A 495 0.44 -11.65 8.12
C VAL A 495 -0.50 -12.18 9.19
N GLU A 496 -0.06 -13.11 10.03
CA GLU A 496 -0.86 -13.66 11.13
C GLU A 496 -1.06 -12.63 12.25
N GLU A 497 -0.14 -11.67 12.39
CA GLU A 497 -0.19 -10.65 13.43
C GLU A 497 -0.98 -9.40 13.09
N GLY A 498 -1.27 -9.14 11.82
CA GLY A 498 -2.13 -8.01 11.51
C GLY A 498 -1.95 -7.31 10.17
N LEU A 499 -1.20 -7.90 9.25
CA LEU A 499 -0.99 -7.32 7.91
C LEU A 499 -1.33 -8.32 6.81
N GLN A 500 -2.14 -7.90 5.84
CA GLN A 500 -2.36 -8.67 4.62
C GLN A 500 -2.30 -7.77 3.39
N VAL A 501 -1.56 -8.21 2.38
CA VAL A 501 -1.55 -7.61 1.05
C VAL A 501 -2.37 -8.51 0.13
N ILE A 502 -3.37 -7.92 -0.51
CA ILE A 502 -4.19 -8.62 -1.49
C ILE A 502 -3.77 -8.13 -2.84
N THR A 503 -3.09 -8.99 -3.56
CA THR A 503 -2.90 -8.79 -4.99
C THR A 503 -4.13 -9.27 -5.74
N PRO A 504 -4.55 -8.55 -6.80
CA PRO A 504 -5.58 -9.08 -7.69
C PRO A 504 -5.16 -10.48 -8.13
N THR A 505 -6.08 -11.39 -8.02
CA THR A 505 -5.99 -12.85 -8.19
C THR A 505 -4.72 -13.38 -8.83
N ALA A 506 -4.16 -14.38 -8.16
CA ALA A 506 -2.95 -15.13 -8.49
C ALA A 506 -2.52 -15.05 -9.95
N ALA A 507 -1.22 -15.01 -10.17
CA ALA A 507 -0.60 -15.24 -11.46
C ALA A 507 -1.30 -16.41 -12.16
N ASP A 508 -2.33 -16.08 -12.95
CA ASP A 508 -2.94 -17.07 -13.79
C ASP A 508 -1.90 -17.55 -14.82
N GLU A 509 -2.21 -18.61 -15.48
CA GLU A 509 -1.33 -19.17 -16.50
C GLU A 509 -0.88 -18.13 -17.53
N ILE A 510 -1.76 -17.16 -17.83
CA ILE A 510 -1.48 -16.06 -18.76
C ILE A 510 -0.40 -15.12 -18.24
N THR A 511 -0.50 -14.69 -17.01
CA THR A 511 0.51 -13.81 -16.41
C THR A 511 1.88 -14.46 -16.41
N ARG A 512 1.96 -15.74 -16.01
CA ARG A 512 3.23 -16.50 -16.06
C ARG A 512 3.78 -16.67 -17.46
N THR A 513 2.89 -16.94 -18.42
CA THR A 513 3.27 -17.07 -19.84
C THR A 513 3.84 -15.77 -20.37
N VAL A 514 3.18 -14.65 -20.10
CA VAL A 514 3.64 -13.32 -20.52
C VAL A 514 4.95 -12.94 -19.84
N GLU A 515 5.10 -13.21 -18.55
CA GLU A 515 6.33 -12.96 -17.79
C GLU A 515 7.53 -13.73 -18.36
N THR A 516 7.33 -15.03 -18.63
CA THR A 516 8.37 -15.86 -19.25
C THR A 516 8.77 -15.32 -20.61
N ALA A 517 7.80 -14.92 -21.43
CA ALA A 517 8.06 -14.38 -22.75
C ALA A 517 8.78 -13.02 -22.71
N VAL A 518 8.47 -12.16 -21.74
CA VAL A 518 9.21 -10.91 -21.48
C VAL A 518 10.68 -11.22 -21.13
N HIS A 519 10.89 -12.19 -20.26
CA HIS A 519 12.24 -12.57 -19.81
C HIS A 519 13.07 -13.19 -20.94
N GLU A 520 12.46 -14.06 -21.76
CA GLU A 520 13.12 -14.76 -22.85
C GLU A 520 13.16 -13.94 -24.16
N SER A 521 12.60 -12.73 -24.18
CA SER A 521 12.40 -11.91 -25.38
C SER A 521 11.74 -12.72 -26.51
N ARG A 522 10.68 -13.44 -26.16
CA ARG A 522 9.96 -14.36 -27.04
C ARG A 522 8.63 -13.73 -27.49
N ARG A 523 8.29 -13.85 -28.76
CA ARG A 523 7.00 -13.40 -29.28
C ARG A 523 5.84 -14.20 -28.69
N LEU A 524 4.72 -13.52 -28.48
CA LEU A 524 3.48 -14.12 -28.01
C LEU A 524 2.38 -13.91 -29.04
N GLU A 525 1.62 -14.99 -29.33
CA GLU A 525 0.31 -14.88 -29.93
C GLU A 525 -0.74 -14.74 -28.82
N ILE A 526 -1.55 -13.68 -28.86
CA ILE A 526 -2.59 -13.41 -27.87
C ILE A 526 -3.97 -13.32 -28.52
N GLU A 527 -4.97 -13.93 -27.90
CA GLU A 527 -6.39 -13.65 -28.14
C GLU A 527 -6.83 -12.57 -27.18
N TYR A 528 -7.02 -11.35 -27.69
CA TYR A 528 -7.29 -10.15 -26.89
C TYR A 528 -8.71 -9.66 -27.06
N TRP A 529 -9.42 -9.49 -25.94
CA TRP A 529 -10.74 -8.89 -25.91
C TRP A 529 -10.64 -7.37 -25.82
N ALA A 530 -11.11 -6.68 -26.86
CA ALA A 530 -11.20 -5.23 -26.90
C ALA A 530 -12.66 -4.79 -26.62
N PRO A 531 -13.04 -4.50 -25.36
CA PRO A 531 -14.40 -4.12 -25.02
C PRO A 531 -14.90 -2.90 -25.80
N ASN A 532 -14.00 -1.99 -26.20
CA ASN A 532 -14.36 -0.78 -26.94
C ASN A 532 -14.77 -1.05 -28.38
N GLU A 533 -14.28 -2.15 -28.95
CA GLU A 533 -14.59 -2.58 -30.30
C GLU A 533 -15.59 -3.74 -30.29
N ASP A 534 -15.91 -4.24 -29.10
CA ASP A 534 -16.74 -5.41 -28.85
C ASP A 534 -16.29 -6.66 -29.61
N ALA A 535 -14.98 -6.80 -29.79
CA ALA A 535 -14.36 -7.80 -30.65
C ALA A 535 -13.18 -8.50 -29.96
N PHE A 536 -13.02 -9.78 -30.31
CA PHE A 536 -11.77 -10.49 -30.10
C PHE A 536 -10.84 -10.27 -31.27
N SER A 537 -9.56 -10.10 -30.99
CA SER A 537 -8.52 -10.00 -32.01
C SER A 537 -7.35 -10.92 -31.68
N GLU A 538 -6.92 -11.71 -32.64
CA GLU A 538 -5.65 -12.44 -32.56
C GLU A 538 -4.52 -11.50 -32.95
N ARG A 539 -3.47 -11.44 -32.12
CA ARG A 539 -2.31 -10.57 -32.36
C ARG A 539 -1.04 -11.29 -31.97
N VAL A 540 0.01 -11.05 -32.78
CA VAL A 540 1.37 -11.38 -32.37
C VAL A 540 1.98 -10.13 -31.75
N ILE A 541 2.54 -10.26 -30.55
CA ILE A 541 3.16 -9.15 -29.81
C ILE A 541 4.58 -9.50 -29.39
N GLU A 542 5.41 -8.49 -29.30
CA GLU A 542 6.76 -8.52 -28.72
C GLU A 542 6.71 -7.90 -27.33
N PRO A 543 6.66 -8.71 -26.25
CA PRO A 543 6.46 -8.20 -24.91
C PRO A 543 7.77 -7.63 -24.34
N TYR A 544 7.74 -6.37 -23.91
CA TYR A 544 8.90 -5.66 -23.35
C TYR A 544 8.90 -5.59 -21.82
N ALA A 545 7.75 -5.28 -21.22
CA ALA A 545 7.65 -5.12 -19.78
C ALA A 545 6.25 -5.45 -19.26
N LEU A 546 6.19 -5.93 -18.04
CA LEU A 546 4.97 -6.04 -17.25
C LEU A 546 4.91 -4.89 -16.26
N PHE A 547 3.72 -4.30 -16.09
CA PHE A 547 3.50 -3.30 -15.05
C PHE A 547 2.09 -3.36 -14.49
N ASN A 548 1.97 -2.98 -13.22
CA ASN A 548 0.69 -2.87 -12.56
C ASN A 548 0.19 -1.42 -12.68
N GLY A 549 -0.92 -1.21 -13.40
CA GLY A 549 -1.69 0.02 -13.35
C GLY A 549 -2.63 0.02 -12.15
N GLN A 550 -3.34 1.14 -11.94
CA GLN A 550 -4.26 1.28 -10.77
C GLN A 550 -5.35 0.21 -10.71
N GLU A 551 -5.82 -0.26 -11.87
CA GLU A 551 -6.97 -1.17 -11.96
C GLU A 551 -6.61 -2.59 -12.43
N ALA A 552 -5.46 -2.78 -13.06
CA ALA A 552 -5.09 -4.06 -13.67
C ALA A 552 -3.59 -4.14 -13.99
N TRP A 553 -3.15 -5.36 -14.27
CA TRP A 553 -1.85 -5.63 -14.87
C TRP A 553 -1.87 -5.40 -16.37
N TYR A 554 -0.78 -4.85 -16.87
CA TYR A 554 -0.57 -4.56 -18.29
C TYR A 554 0.75 -5.17 -18.76
N VAL A 555 0.78 -5.57 -20.02
CA VAL A 555 2.03 -5.82 -20.75
C VAL A 555 2.24 -4.71 -21.77
N ALA A 556 3.39 -4.04 -21.65
CA ALA A 556 3.88 -3.16 -22.70
C ALA A 556 4.51 -4.02 -23.79
N ALA A 557 3.99 -3.95 -24.99
CA ALA A 557 4.43 -4.77 -26.11
C ALA A 557 4.39 -3.99 -27.41
N VAL A 558 5.31 -4.29 -28.32
CA VAL A 558 5.25 -3.81 -29.70
C VAL A 558 4.38 -4.77 -30.51
N ASP A 559 3.45 -4.21 -31.26
CA ASP A 559 2.69 -4.95 -32.30
C ASP A 559 3.52 -4.86 -33.58
N PRO A 560 4.17 -5.95 -34.05
CA PRO A 560 5.04 -5.91 -35.26
C PRO A 560 4.31 -5.48 -36.52
N ALA A 561 2.99 -5.66 -36.57
CA ALA A 561 2.19 -5.26 -37.75
C ALA A 561 1.95 -3.74 -37.78
N LYS A 562 2.14 -3.03 -36.65
CA LYS A 562 1.87 -1.59 -36.53
C LYS A 562 3.10 -0.79 -36.12
N GLU A 563 4.17 -1.49 -35.75
CA GLU A 563 5.44 -0.93 -35.22
C GLU A 563 5.28 0.02 -34.03
N ASP A 564 4.15 -0.07 -33.31
CA ASP A 564 3.73 0.81 -32.21
C ASP A 564 3.85 0.11 -30.87
N LEU A 565 4.36 0.80 -29.86
CA LEU A 565 4.30 0.35 -28.46
C LEU A 565 2.86 0.48 -27.94
N ARG A 566 2.32 -0.63 -27.43
CA ARG A 566 0.96 -0.72 -26.92
C ARG A 566 0.93 -1.38 -25.56
N HIS A 567 -0.11 -1.03 -24.80
CA HIS A 567 -0.34 -1.60 -23.48
C HIS A 567 -1.58 -2.49 -23.51
N PHE A 568 -1.40 -3.78 -23.23
CA PHE A 568 -2.49 -4.76 -23.19
C PHE A 568 -2.78 -5.14 -21.74
N ARG A 569 -4.04 -5.01 -21.33
CA ARG A 569 -4.47 -5.47 -19.99
C ARG A 569 -4.44 -6.99 -19.95
N LEU A 570 -3.78 -7.56 -18.94
CA LEU A 570 -3.66 -9.01 -18.80
C LEU A 570 -5.01 -9.70 -18.56
N ASP A 571 -5.92 -9.05 -17.82
CA ASP A 571 -7.26 -9.55 -17.57
C ASP A 571 -8.13 -9.68 -18.82
N ARG A 572 -7.75 -9.01 -19.93
CA ARG A 572 -8.41 -9.04 -21.23
C ARG A 572 -7.76 -10.00 -22.22
N ILE A 573 -6.66 -10.61 -21.89
CA ILE A 573 -6.03 -11.66 -22.69
C ILE A 573 -6.72 -12.97 -22.34
N LYS A 574 -7.49 -13.52 -23.30
CA LYS A 574 -8.18 -14.80 -23.11
C LYS A 574 -7.23 -15.98 -23.23
N ARG A 575 -6.29 -15.90 -24.19
CA ARG A 575 -5.26 -16.91 -24.43
C ARG A 575 -3.94 -16.24 -24.79
N ALA A 576 -2.85 -16.78 -24.29
CA ALA A 576 -1.49 -16.39 -24.66
C ALA A 576 -0.67 -17.64 -24.98
N THR A 577 -0.07 -17.69 -26.17
CA THR A 577 0.73 -18.81 -26.64
C THR A 577 2.12 -18.32 -27.01
N PRO A 578 3.19 -18.82 -26.38
CA PRO A 578 4.56 -18.46 -26.76
C PRO A 578 4.88 -19.02 -28.13
N LEU A 579 5.47 -18.19 -29.00
CA LEU A 579 5.98 -18.61 -30.30
C LEU A 579 7.46 -18.98 -30.16
N ASP A 580 7.97 -19.84 -31.05
CA ASP A 580 9.40 -20.19 -31.08
C ASP A 580 10.32 -19.05 -31.57
N GLN A 581 9.73 -17.92 -31.95
CA GLN A 581 10.42 -16.75 -32.45
C GLN A 581 10.81 -15.82 -31.32
N THR A 582 12.09 -15.48 -31.23
CA THR A 582 12.61 -14.42 -30.37
C THR A 582 12.65 -13.09 -31.15
N PHE A 583 12.76 -11.99 -30.41
CA PHE A 583 12.91 -10.66 -31.00
C PHE A 583 14.08 -9.91 -30.34
N GLU A 584 14.70 -8.99 -31.08
CA GLU A 584 15.70 -8.10 -30.53
C GLU A 584 15.02 -6.88 -29.89
N ARG A 585 15.37 -6.59 -28.64
CA ARG A 585 14.79 -5.44 -27.92
C ARG A 585 15.36 -4.16 -28.50
N ARG A 586 14.49 -3.24 -28.85
CA ARG A 586 14.84 -1.92 -29.36
C ARG A 586 15.29 -1.03 -28.20
N GLU A 587 16.48 -0.38 -28.36
CA GLU A 587 17.08 0.48 -27.32
C GLU A 587 16.41 1.85 -27.22
N ASP A 588 15.74 2.29 -28.28
CA ASP A 588 15.05 3.58 -28.39
C ASP A 588 13.67 3.57 -27.70
N LEU A 589 13.18 2.40 -27.25
CA LEU A 589 11.90 2.26 -26.58
C LEU A 589 12.09 2.17 -25.06
N ASP A 590 11.51 3.11 -24.32
CA ASP A 590 11.31 2.99 -22.89
C ASP A 590 9.86 2.55 -22.61
N PRO A 591 9.62 1.25 -22.37
CA PRO A 591 8.27 0.72 -22.19
C PRO A 591 7.60 1.20 -20.89
N VAL A 592 8.35 1.88 -20.03
CA VAL A 592 7.92 2.27 -18.66
C VAL A 592 7.86 3.80 -18.50
N ALA A 593 8.40 4.59 -19.46
CA ALA A 593 8.47 6.04 -19.37
C ALA A 593 7.12 6.74 -19.13
N ASP A 594 6.04 6.20 -19.70
CA ASP A 594 4.71 6.81 -19.63
C ASP A 594 3.81 6.25 -18.49
N ILE A 595 4.32 5.33 -17.67
CA ILE A 595 3.52 4.65 -16.63
C ILE A 595 3.12 5.63 -15.51
N GLY A 596 3.95 6.59 -15.15
CA GLY A 596 3.67 7.56 -14.09
C GLY A 596 2.48 8.49 -14.35
N GLY A 597 2.02 8.61 -15.62
CA GLY A 597 0.87 9.42 -16.01
C GLY A 597 -0.40 8.65 -16.35
N TRP A 598 -0.31 7.34 -16.51
CA TRP A 598 -1.40 6.47 -16.93
C TRP A 598 -2.20 5.90 -15.75
N PRO A 599 -3.52 5.97 -15.72
CA PRO A 599 -4.55 6.65 -16.52
C PRO A 599 -5.14 7.90 -15.86
N ARG A 600 -4.39 8.58 -14.96
CA ARG A 600 -4.90 9.68 -14.11
C ARG A 600 -5.45 10.88 -14.87
N THR A 601 -4.95 11.17 -16.05
CA THR A 601 -5.33 12.39 -16.76
C THR A 601 -6.32 12.15 -17.89
N GLY A 602 -6.61 10.91 -18.29
CA GLY A 602 -7.50 10.58 -19.39
C GLY A 602 -7.13 11.20 -20.75
N LYS A 603 -6.09 12.03 -20.80
CA LYS A 603 -5.63 12.69 -22.03
C LYS A 603 -4.65 11.76 -22.75
N VAL A 604 -5.22 10.87 -23.54
CA VAL A 604 -4.46 10.11 -24.55
C VAL A 604 -4.62 10.86 -25.86
N GLU A 605 -3.55 11.01 -26.62
CA GLU A 605 -3.58 11.64 -27.94
C GLU A 605 -4.76 11.08 -28.78
N GLY A 606 -5.58 11.98 -29.32
CA GLY A 606 -6.80 11.61 -30.06
C GLY A 606 -8.03 11.28 -29.20
N SER A 607 -8.03 11.56 -27.89
CA SER A 607 -9.23 11.43 -27.06
C SER A 607 -10.22 12.54 -27.30
N ARG A 608 -11.52 12.17 -27.40
CA ARG A 608 -12.67 13.09 -27.34
C ARG A 608 -12.99 13.38 -25.87
N VAL A 609 -13.68 14.46 -25.60
CA VAL A 609 -14.12 14.84 -24.26
C VAL A 609 -15.65 14.90 -24.24
N ALA A 610 -16.24 14.35 -23.17
CA ALA A 610 -17.65 14.49 -22.86
C ALA A 610 -17.83 15.34 -21.61
N HIS A 611 -18.86 16.15 -21.57
CA HIS A 611 -19.36 16.79 -20.37
C HIS A 611 -20.42 15.90 -19.75
N VAL A 612 -20.16 15.43 -18.54
CA VAL A 612 -21.02 14.47 -17.87
C VAL A 612 -21.50 15.05 -16.55
N TRP A 613 -22.81 15.08 -16.38
CA TRP A 613 -23.43 15.38 -15.11
C TRP A 613 -23.28 14.16 -14.18
N ILE A 614 -22.94 14.42 -12.93
CA ILE A 614 -22.84 13.40 -11.87
C ILE A 614 -23.79 13.79 -10.74
N SER A 615 -24.54 12.80 -10.25
CA SER A 615 -25.51 12.98 -9.17
C SER A 615 -24.86 13.48 -7.88
N PRO A 616 -25.61 14.18 -6.98
CA PRO A 616 -25.10 14.62 -5.69
C PRO A 616 -24.50 13.49 -4.86
N GLU A 617 -25.08 12.30 -4.95
CA GLU A 617 -24.64 11.10 -4.25
C GLU A 617 -23.24 10.66 -4.69
N GLN A 618 -22.91 10.84 -5.97
CA GLN A 618 -21.62 10.43 -6.56
C GLN A 618 -20.66 11.61 -6.77
N ALA A 619 -21.11 12.84 -6.63
CA ALA A 619 -20.32 14.04 -6.89
C ALA A 619 -19.02 14.11 -6.08
N ARG A 620 -19.01 13.55 -4.88
CA ARG A 620 -17.82 13.54 -4.01
C ARG A 620 -16.71 12.66 -4.57
N TRP A 621 -17.03 11.47 -5.09
CA TRP A 621 -16.07 10.60 -5.76
C TRP A 621 -15.57 11.22 -7.06
N ALA A 622 -16.50 11.85 -7.80
CA ALA A 622 -16.14 12.54 -9.03
C ALA A 622 -15.16 13.70 -8.82
N ARG A 623 -15.26 14.43 -7.70
CA ARG A 623 -14.29 15.48 -7.33
C ARG A 623 -12.89 14.96 -7.03
N GLU A 624 -12.77 13.74 -6.50
CA GLU A 624 -11.45 13.12 -6.23
C GLU A 624 -10.79 12.58 -7.50
N GLU A 625 -11.58 12.15 -8.47
CA GLU A 625 -11.10 11.37 -9.61
C GLU A 625 -11.09 12.14 -10.95
N ARG A 626 -11.85 13.25 -11.04
CA ARG A 626 -12.12 13.93 -12.31
C ARG A 626 -11.98 15.45 -12.22
N THR A 627 -11.79 16.09 -13.37
CA THR A 627 -11.82 17.55 -13.49
C THR A 627 -13.27 18.04 -13.43
N VAL A 628 -13.61 18.78 -12.38
CA VAL A 628 -14.91 19.40 -12.22
C VAL A 628 -14.98 20.68 -13.05
N LEU A 629 -15.96 20.78 -13.92
CA LEU A 629 -16.22 21.96 -14.77
C LEU A 629 -17.20 22.93 -14.10
N ALA A 630 -18.21 22.41 -13.40
CA ALA A 630 -19.21 23.20 -12.70
C ALA A 630 -19.77 22.47 -11.49
N GLU A 631 -20.04 23.24 -10.43
CA GLU A 631 -20.84 22.84 -9.28
C GLU A 631 -22.28 23.30 -9.48
N LEU A 632 -23.25 22.42 -9.25
CA LEU A 632 -24.66 22.70 -9.44
C LEU A 632 -25.39 22.84 -8.10
N GLU A 633 -26.51 23.60 -8.10
CA GLU A 633 -27.44 23.63 -6.97
C GLU A 633 -27.93 22.23 -6.65
N GLY A 634 -27.94 21.86 -5.36
CA GLY A 634 -28.27 20.50 -4.91
C GLY A 634 -27.07 19.57 -4.82
N GLY A 635 -25.83 20.02 -5.14
CA GLY A 635 -24.59 19.29 -4.89
C GLY A 635 -24.15 18.37 -6.01
N ALA A 636 -24.86 18.31 -7.13
CA ALA A 636 -24.40 17.63 -8.35
C ALA A 636 -23.24 18.39 -9.00
N VAL A 637 -22.45 17.72 -9.83
CA VAL A 637 -21.32 18.32 -10.54
C VAL A 637 -21.37 17.99 -12.03
N ILE A 638 -20.77 18.86 -12.85
CA ILE A 638 -20.44 18.54 -14.24
C ILE A 638 -18.95 18.31 -14.32
N VAL A 639 -18.56 17.18 -14.88
CA VAL A 639 -17.15 16.77 -15.00
C VAL A 639 -16.73 16.62 -16.47
N GLU A 640 -15.43 16.80 -16.70
CA GLU A 640 -14.79 16.46 -17.95
C GLU A 640 -14.47 14.95 -17.97
N TRP A 641 -14.90 14.26 -19.02
CA TRP A 641 -14.67 12.83 -19.17
C TRP A 641 -14.05 12.52 -20.54
N ALA A 642 -12.76 12.24 -20.54
CA ALA A 642 -12.05 11.91 -21.75
C ALA A 642 -12.34 10.46 -22.18
N TYR A 643 -12.54 10.22 -23.51
CA TYR A 643 -12.82 8.90 -24.06
C TYR A 643 -12.30 8.76 -25.50
N LYS A 644 -11.89 7.55 -25.88
CA LYS A 644 -11.46 7.26 -27.27
C LYS A 644 -12.58 6.74 -28.17
N GLY A 645 -13.53 5.99 -27.62
CA GLY A 645 -14.62 5.39 -28.36
C GLY A 645 -15.96 5.57 -27.66
N THR A 646 -17.03 5.81 -28.41
CA THR A 646 -18.37 6.02 -27.86
C THR A 646 -18.85 4.80 -27.08
N ALA A 647 -18.55 3.56 -27.54
CA ALA A 647 -18.89 2.33 -26.83
C ALA A 647 -18.25 2.25 -25.43
N TYR A 648 -17.01 2.76 -25.26
CA TYR A 648 -16.39 2.86 -23.93
C TYR A 648 -17.16 3.80 -23.00
N LEU A 649 -17.48 5.01 -23.50
CA LEU A 649 -18.23 6.00 -22.70
C LEU A 649 -19.62 5.47 -22.31
N VAL A 650 -20.32 4.80 -23.24
CA VAL A 650 -21.62 4.16 -22.98
C VAL A 650 -21.51 3.18 -21.79
N ARG A 651 -20.54 2.28 -21.81
CA ARG A 651 -20.35 1.30 -20.74
C ARG A 651 -20.01 1.93 -19.40
N GLU A 652 -19.16 2.94 -19.42
CA GLU A 652 -18.79 3.67 -18.19
C GLU A 652 -19.99 4.43 -17.61
N VAL A 653 -20.84 5.01 -18.45
CA VAL A 653 -22.05 5.69 -17.98
C VAL A 653 -23.11 4.70 -17.50
N LEU A 654 -23.30 3.57 -18.18
CA LEU A 654 -24.17 2.47 -17.72
C LEU A 654 -23.74 1.93 -16.36
N LYS A 655 -22.42 1.78 -16.14
CA LYS A 655 -21.84 1.38 -14.86
C LYS A 655 -22.23 2.32 -13.71
N GLU A 656 -22.46 3.59 -13.97
CA GLU A 656 -22.91 4.53 -12.94
C GLU A 656 -24.39 4.36 -12.56
N ALA A 657 -25.11 3.43 -13.24
CA ALA A 657 -26.47 3.01 -12.89
C ALA A 657 -27.43 4.20 -12.68
N GLY A 658 -27.36 5.18 -13.58
CA GLY A 658 -28.18 6.40 -13.57
C GLY A 658 -27.52 7.60 -12.88
N ASP A 659 -26.49 7.45 -12.09
CA ASP A 659 -25.85 8.59 -11.39
C ASP A 659 -24.92 9.43 -12.28
N ALA A 660 -24.78 9.07 -13.55
CA ALA A 660 -24.12 9.86 -14.58
C ALA A 660 -25.01 10.08 -15.79
N ALA A 661 -24.94 11.27 -16.38
CA ALA A 661 -25.63 11.57 -17.62
C ALA A 661 -24.73 12.39 -18.57
N VAL A 662 -24.59 11.93 -19.80
CA VAL A 662 -23.85 12.67 -20.84
C VAL A 662 -24.68 13.89 -21.24
N LEU A 663 -24.10 15.08 -21.10
CA LEU A 663 -24.69 16.32 -21.58
C LEU A 663 -24.26 16.62 -23.00
N GLU A 664 -22.96 16.49 -23.26
CA GLU A 664 -22.30 16.71 -24.54
C GLU A 664 -21.18 15.65 -24.76
N PRO A 665 -20.91 15.24 -25.99
CA PRO A 665 -21.59 15.62 -27.25
C PRO A 665 -22.89 14.84 -27.48
N ALA A 666 -23.75 15.34 -28.35
CA ALA A 666 -25.09 14.80 -28.59
C ALA A 666 -25.07 13.35 -29.17
N ASP A 667 -24.09 13.02 -30.00
CA ASP A 667 -23.91 11.66 -30.53
C ASP A 667 -23.64 10.64 -29.41
N ALA A 668 -22.81 10.99 -28.45
CA ALA A 668 -22.51 10.11 -27.31
C ALA A 668 -23.73 10.01 -26.36
N ARG A 669 -24.44 11.12 -26.12
CA ARG A 669 -25.68 11.14 -25.36
C ARG A 669 -26.74 10.21 -25.97
N GLY A 670 -26.95 10.32 -27.31
CA GLY A 670 -27.87 9.47 -28.04
C GLY A 670 -27.48 7.98 -28.01
N ALA A 671 -26.18 7.68 -28.04
CA ALA A 671 -25.70 6.32 -27.93
C ALA A 671 -25.98 5.68 -26.55
N VAL A 672 -25.83 6.45 -25.44
CA VAL A 672 -26.20 5.97 -24.09
C VAL A 672 -27.69 5.70 -23.99
N LEU A 673 -28.53 6.61 -24.52
CA LEU A 673 -29.98 6.43 -24.56
C LEU A 673 -30.36 5.15 -25.30
N ALA A 674 -29.86 4.96 -26.52
CA ALA A 674 -30.16 3.79 -27.33
C ALA A 674 -29.73 2.47 -26.65
N ALA A 675 -28.54 2.45 -26.02
CA ALA A 675 -28.06 1.31 -25.28
C ALA A 675 -28.96 0.97 -24.08
N ALA A 676 -29.38 1.98 -23.29
CA ALA A 676 -30.26 1.76 -22.15
C ALA A 676 -31.67 1.28 -22.58
N GLU A 677 -32.24 1.84 -23.66
CA GLU A 677 -33.52 1.41 -24.22
C GLU A 677 -33.44 -0.04 -24.77
N GLY A 678 -32.29 -0.41 -25.36
CA GLY A 678 -32.07 -1.79 -25.82
C GLY A 678 -32.04 -2.81 -24.67
N LEU A 679 -31.48 -2.44 -23.50
CA LEU A 679 -31.43 -3.29 -22.30
C LEU A 679 -32.79 -3.45 -21.60
N LEU A 680 -33.74 -2.53 -21.80
CA LEU A 680 -35.11 -2.65 -21.29
C LEU A 680 -36.03 -3.44 -22.21
N ALA A 681 -35.68 -3.55 -23.50
CA ALA A 681 -36.48 -4.33 -24.44
C ALA A 681 -36.52 -5.79 -23.98
N PRO A 682 -37.68 -6.46 -23.94
CA PRO A 682 -37.74 -7.88 -23.63
C PRO A 682 -36.89 -8.63 -24.68
N SER A 683 -35.98 -9.49 -24.21
CA SER A 683 -35.25 -10.41 -25.07
C SER A 683 -36.28 -11.21 -25.88
N ALA A 684 -36.29 -11.03 -27.20
CA ALA A 684 -37.22 -11.66 -28.12
C ALA A 684 -36.98 -13.18 -28.17
#